data_dbfe8656e51be5e1c5af02f0f4409830
#
_entry.id   dbfe8656e51be5e1c5af02f0f4409830
#
_cell.length_a   1.000
_cell.length_b   1.000
_cell.length_c   1.000
_cell.angle_alpha   90.00
_cell.angle_beta   90.00
_cell.angle_gamma   90.00
#
_symmetry.space_group_name_H-M   'P 1'
#
loop_
_entity.id
_entity.type
_entity.pdbx_description
1 polymer ?
#
loop_
_entity_poly.entity_id
_entity_poly.type
_entity_poly.pdbx_seq_one_letter_code
_entity_poly.pdbx_strand_id
1 'polypeptide(L)'
;MQPLRKADPSSIAGHRLLGRLGAGGMGVVYLARTAGGTLAALKIVRAEHAADPGFRERFRRETRIAGRITGCWVVRVLGADPEAREPWLATEFVPGPSLAEAVALHGALPEPTVRALGARLAAALADMHAAGLVHRDVKPGNVLLALDGPRLIDFGIARSAGATALTATDAMIGTPGFLAPEQARVGFADEVGPAADVFSLGCVLAYALTGERPFGTGAVAAVVYRTVHEEPDLREVPDTILPLVEDCLAKDPAARPTAARVRAALGEAEGPAGDWLPPGLPALIARRSSRVLDLPVAEPTVLTAPEPPAGVSRRRVLAAGSALVVAGAGGLTAWLLGRDPAGEGTGTGKGAALPSYTIGVLTDLSGPTKEAGRAQERGARLAVEAFNARPDRAFDVVLRAMDDGGQGPRAAAAARDLLEDGRLVGVVGPTTVPSVVAAVAELVDHSVPLISVLAAVPNGTTLEGQTTKRTYFEPRPSPDSMIVPFARHLSERGVLRTAVVEDRDGGRSTWFAVNSLKKTPPSQAQGGTATSHPVEADSEDFASAVRAALATDPQGVMYVGTSPRRAALCAMALRDQGFRGPCGSVEQPFTQEFLDLAGPAAEGWYFGTAHVDPDGLPGAKAFAAAYRKRWGVPAATPVEPYATEAYDVVHWTLQALGTTVGNHAESMASGVSNALRQTPYKGLAKTYSSAGRESVAASLVGLFLWRVKDGKPHFLGEFADAAVAEAKRAGKTGST
;
A
#
# COMPACT_ATOMS: atom_id res chain seq x y z
N MET A 1 -9.15 -9.73 8.83
CA MET A 1 -8.84 -11.17 9.00
C MET A 1 -8.72 -11.77 7.61
N GLN A 2 -7.63 -12.50 7.33
CA GLN A 2 -7.36 -13.19 6.07
C GLN A 2 -7.55 -14.71 6.26
N PRO A 3 -7.92 -15.46 5.23
CA PRO A 3 -7.98 -16.92 5.32
C PRO A 3 -6.59 -17.51 5.57
N LEU A 4 -6.54 -18.71 6.10
CA LEU A 4 -5.30 -19.49 6.23
C LEU A 4 -4.75 -19.80 4.82
N ARG A 5 -3.44 -19.71 4.67
CA ARG A 5 -2.74 -20.12 3.44
C ARG A 5 -2.55 -21.63 3.43
N LYS A 6 -2.37 -22.23 2.25
CA LYS A 6 -2.09 -23.68 2.13
C LYS A 6 -0.85 -24.14 2.93
N ALA A 7 0.12 -23.25 3.11
CA ALA A 7 1.32 -23.52 3.90
C ALA A 7 1.13 -23.30 5.41
N ASP A 8 0.00 -22.76 5.86
CA ASP A 8 -0.27 -22.58 7.28
C ASP A 8 -0.68 -23.92 7.91
N PRO A 9 -0.19 -24.24 9.11
CA PRO A 9 -0.65 -25.42 9.82
C PRO A 9 -2.11 -25.27 10.24
N SER A 10 -2.82 -26.38 10.38
CA SER A 10 -4.20 -26.38 10.88
C SER A 10 -4.27 -26.09 12.37
N SER A 11 -3.20 -26.37 13.11
CA SER A 11 -3.10 -26.14 14.57
C SER A 11 -1.66 -25.93 15.01
N ILE A 12 -1.46 -25.14 16.07
CA ILE A 12 -0.17 -24.90 16.72
C ILE A 12 -0.39 -24.98 18.22
N ALA A 13 0.40 -25.78 18.91
CA ALA A 13 0.39 -25.93 20.36
C ALA A 13 -1.02 -26.19 20.94
N GLY A 14 -1.83 -27.01 20.28
CA GLY A 14 -3.20 -27.28 20.69
C GLY A 14 -4.22 -26.19 20.37
N HIS A 15 -3.81 -25.10 19.73
CA HIS A 15 -4.67 -24.03 19.25
C HIS A 15 -5.04 -24.28 17.79
N ARG A 16 -6.33 -24.43 17.48
CA ARG A 16 -6.80 -24.56 16.10
C ARG A 16 -6.79 -23.21 15.42
N LEU A 17 -6.11 -23.09 14.28
CA LEU A 17 -6.04 -21.85 13.52
C LEU A 17 -7.31 -21.63 12.69
N LEU A 18 -7.84 -20.40 12.71
CA LEU A 18 -9.08 -20.00 12.03
C LEU A 18 -8.81 -19.00 10.87
N GLY A 19 -7.73 -18.23 10.96
CA GLY A 19 -7.37 -17.22 9.98
C GLY A 19 -6.14 -16.45 10.40
N ARG A 20 -5.61 -15.63 9.51
CA ARG A 20 -4.51 -14.71 9.80
C ARG A 20 -5.05 -13.34 10.23
N LEU A 21 -4.58 -12.82 11.35
CA LEU A 21 -4.84 -11.45 11.81
C LEU A 21 -3.81 -10.48 11.28
N GLY A 22 -2.54 -10.92 11.14
CA GLY A 22 -1.46 -10.10 10.61
C GLY A 22 -0.17 -10.92 10.44
N ALA A 23 0.78 -10.35 9.69
CA ALA A 23 2.12 -10.87 9.56
C ALA A 23 3.11 -9.69 9.52
N GLY A 24 4.26 -9.82 10.18
CA GLY A 24 5.29 -8.79 10.24
C GLY A 24 6.70 -9.36 10.29
N GLY A 25 7.70 -8.50 10.44
CA GLY A 25 9.12 -8.90 10.49
C GLY A 25 9.42 -9.95 11.55
N MET A 26 8.72 -9.91 12.70
CA MET A 26 8.95 -10.80 13.84
C MET A 26 8.17 -12.11 13.80
N GLY A 27 7.09 -12.21 13.00
CA GLY A 27 6.26 -13.40 12.99
C GLY A 27 4.91 -13.23 12.34
N VAL A 28 4.04 -14.22 12.55
CA VAL A 28 2.66 -14.23 12.07
C VAL A 28 1.72 -14.30 13.26
N VAL A 29 0.61 -13.53 13.20
CA VAL A 29 -0.44 -13.55 14.20
C VAL A 29 -1.66 -14.22 13.59
N TYR A 30 -2.12 -15.29 14.23
CA TYR A 30 -3.30 -16.04 13.82
C TYR A 30 -4.48 -15.77 14.75
N LEU A 31 -5.69 -15.72 14.21
CA LEU A 31 -6.87 -16.00 15.00
C LEU A 31 -6.93 -17.52 15.23
N ALA A 32 -6.99 -17.92 16.47
CA ALA A 32 -7.01 -19.31 16.85
C ALA A 32 -8.10 -19.59 17.88
N ARG A 33 -8.50 -20.85 18.00
CA ARG A 33 -9.40 -21.34 19.04
C ARG A 33 -8.65 -22.30 19.95
N THR A 34 -8.66 -22.01 21.25
CA THR A 34 -8.06 -22.89 22.27
C THR A 34 -8.84 -24.19 22.38
N ALA A 35 -8.27 -25.20 23.02
CA ALA A 35 -8.98 -26.47 23.33
C ALA A 35 -10.26 -26.24 24.16
N GLY A 36 -10.31 -25.19 24.99
CA GLY A 36 -11.48 -24.78 25.75
C GLY A 36 -12.51 -23.95 24.96
N GLY A 37 -12.32 -23.76 23.64
CA GLY A 37 -13.25 -23.03 22.78
C GLY A 37 -13.06 -21.52 22.75
N THR A 38 -12.18 -20.96 23.57
CA THR A 38 -11.90 -19.50 23.63
C THR A 38 -11.13 -19.04 22.40
N LEU A 39 -11.49 -17.87 21.87
CA LEU A 39 -10.74 -17.24 20.78
C LEU A 39 -9.47 -16.57 21.31
N ALA A 40 -8.39 -16.76 20.58
CA ALA A 40 -7.06 -16.22 20.91
C ALA A 40 -6.40 -15.58 19.68
N ALA A 41 -5.64 -14.54 19.91
CA ALA A 41 -4.63 -14.07 18.95
C ALA A 41 -3.31 -14.79 19.27
N LEU A 42 -2.86 -15.66 18.35
CA LEU A 42 -1.69 -16.50 18.51
C LEU A 42 -0.55 -15.94 17.65
N LYS A 43 0.45 -15.36 18.29
CA LYS A 43 1.65 -14.82 17.65
C LYS A 43 2.75 -15.87 17.64
N ILE A 44 3.23 -16.23 16.46
CA ILE A 44 4.34 -17.16 16.25
C ILE A 44 5.57 -16.37 15.85
N VAL A 45 6.67 -16.61 16.56
CA VAL A 45 7.95 -15.95 16.28
C VAL A 45 8.69 -16.75 15.19
N ARG A 46 9.26 -16.03 14.22
CA ARG A 46 10.02 -16.67 13.13
C ARG A 46 11.29 -17.38 13.64
N ALA A 47 11.63 -18.47 12.99
CA ALA A 47 12.79 -19.29 13.33
C ALA A 47 14.12 -18.50 13.36
N GLU A 48 14.25 -17.49 12.52
CA GLU A 48 15.42 -16.60 12.45
C GLU A 48 15.67 -15.86 13.77
N HIS A 49 14.62 -15.32 14.40
CA HIS A 49 14.71 -14.67 15.71
C HIS A 49 14.80 -15.70 16.85
N ALA A 50 14.16 -16.84 16.67
CA ALA A 50 14.19 -17.93 17.64
C ALA A 50 15.59 -18.58 17.78
N ALA A 51 16.47 -18.40 16.79
CA ALA A 51 17.84 -18.89 16.81
C ALA A 51 18.78 -18.08 17.73
N ASP A 52 18.41 -16.83 18.09
CA ASP A 52 19.18 -15.98 19.02
C ASP A 52 18.87 -16.37 20.48
N PRO A 53 19.85 -16.89 21.24
CA PRO A 53 19.67 -17.24 22.65
C PRO A 53 19.28 -16.05 23.51
N GLY A 54 19.81 -14.87 23.24
CA GLY A 54 19.47 -13.63 23.95
C GLY A 54 18.03 -13.21 23.70
N PHE A 55 17.49 -13.43 22.48
CA PHE A 55 16.09 -13.22 22.19
C PHE A 55 15.19 -14.16 23.02
N ARG A 56 15.48 -15.47 23.08
CA ARG A 56 14.68 -16.43 23.83
C ARG A 56 14.63 -16.12 25.32
N GLU A 57 15.75 -15.70 25.92
CA GLU A 57 15.79 -15.34 27.32
C GLU A 57 14.93 -14.11 27.65
N ARG A 58 15.00 -13.08 26.79
CA ARG A 58 14.14 -11.88 26.92
C ARG A 58 12.67 -12.24 26.72
N PHE A 59 12.35 -13.00 25.65
CA PHE A 59 11.00 -13.47 25.38
C PHE A 59 10.39 -14.24 26.55
N ARG A 60 11.18 -15.14 27.17
CA ARG A 60 10.78 -15.88 28.37
C ARG A 60 10.52 -14.97 29.57
N ARG A 61 11.40 -13.99 29.81
CA ARG A 61 11.27 -13.04 30.90
C ARG A 61 10.02 -12.17 30.72
N GLU A 62 9.85 -11.58 29.54
CA GLU A 62 8.77 -10.63 29.26
C GLU A 62 7.41 -11.31 29.21
N THR A 63 7.28 -12.51 28.61
CA THR A 63 6.04 -13.28 28.62
C THR A 63 5.63 -13.71 30.05
N ARG A 64 6.60 -14.01 30.91
CA ARG A 64 6.34 -14.32 32.34
C ARG A 64 5.81 -13.10 33.08
N ILE A 65 6.37 -11.92 32.86
CA ILE A 65 5.90 -10.67 33.47
C ILE A 65 4.52 -10.30 32.93
N ALA A 66 4.34 -10.32 31.60
CA ALA A 66 3.06 -10.02 30.95
C ALA A 66 1.92 -10.91 31.44
N GLY A 67 2.19 -12.19 31.72
CA GLY A 67 1.20 -13.12 32.30
C GLY A 67 0.73 -12.78 33.72
N ARG A 68 1.40 -11.86 34.42
CA ARG A 68 1.02 -11.38 35.77
C ARG A 68 0.22 -10.09 35.73
N ILE A 69 0.12 -9.42 34.58
CA ILE A 69 -0.61 -8.17 34.46
C ILE A 69 -2.12 -8.50 34.40
N THR A 70 -2.86 -7.95 35.35
CA THR A 70 -4.32 -8.18 35.49
C THR A 70 -5.16 -6.96 35.12
N GLY A 71 -4.53 -5.87 34.66
CA GLY A 71 -5.22 -4.64 34.26
C GLY A 71 -6.19 -4.89 33.08
N CYS A 72 -7.40 -4.37 33.16
CA CYS A 72 -8.44 -4.58 32.14
C CYS A 72 -8.17 -3.89 30.80
N TRP A 73 -7.21 -2.93 30.76
CA TRP A 73 -6.88 -2.20 29.54
C TRP A 73 -5.67 -2.78 28.79
N VAL A 74 -5.06 -3.82 29.32
CA VAL A 74 -4.01 -4.61 28.69
C VAL A 74 -4.61 -5.93 28.22
N VAL A 75 -4.30 -6.37 27.01
CA VAL A 75 -4.78 -7.67 26.52
C VAL A 75 -4.22 -8.80 27.40
N ARG A 76 -5.09 -9.71 27.83
CA ARG A 76 -4.70 -10.80 28.72
C ARG A 76 -3.90 -11.87 27.98
N VAL A 77 -2.78 -12.30 28.55
CA VAL A 77 -2.01 -13.45 28.10
C VAL A 77 -2.74 -14.75 28.51
N LEU A 78 -3.02 -15.61 27.53
CA LEU A 78 -3.69 -16.91 27.73
C LEU A 78 -2.67 -18.05 27.85
N GLY A 79 -1.49 -17.89 27.24
CA GLY A 79 -0.40 -18.86 27.30
C GLY A 79 0.78 -18.45 26.43
N ALA A 80 1.93 -19.04 26.70
CA ALA A 80 3.14 -18.84 25.89
C ALA A 80 4.05 -20.05 26.04
N ASP A 81 4.86 -20.33 24.99
CA ASP A 81 5.94 -21.29 25.07
C ASP A 81 7.20 -20.71 24.43
N PRO A 82 8.10 -20.14 25.24
CA PRO A 82 9.38 -19.61 24.78
C PRO A 82 10.37 -20.68 24.32
N GLU A 83 10.19 -21.92 24.76
CA GLU A 83 11.10 -23.04 24.47
C GLU A 83 10.69 -23.83 23.23
N ALA A 84 9.47 -23.63 22.71
CA ALA A 84 9.05 -24.25 21.47
C ALA A 84 10.06 -24.00 20.33
N ARG A 85 10.12 -24.91 19.37
CA ARG A 85 10.94 -24.73 18.16
C ARG A 85 10.63 -23.37 17.50
N GLU A 86 9.36 -23.03 17.41
CA GLU A 86 8.85 -21.71 17.03
C GLU A 86 8.16 -21.13 18.26
N PRO A 87 8.82 -20.22 19.03
CA PRO A 87 8.24 -19.61 20.20
C PRO A 87 6.93 -18.92 19.87
N TRP A 88 5.97 -19.04 20.77
CA TRP A 88 4.65 -18.47 20.56
C TRP A 88 4.08 -17.80 21.83
N LEU A 89 3.17 -16.84 21.58
CA LEU A 89 2.39 -16.16 22.60
C LEU A 89 0.93 -16.12 22.16
N ALA A 90 0.03 -16.60 23.03
CA ALA A 90 -1.41 -16.52 22.87
C ALA A 90 -1.98 -15.45 23.80
N THR A 91 -2.74 -14.51 23.25
CA THR A 91 -3.46 -13.47 23.99
C THR A 91 -4.96 -13.56 23.70
N GLU A 92 -5.76 -12.94 24.54
CA GLU A 92 -7.19 -12.78 24.30
C GLU A 92 -7.43 -12.07 22.97
N PHE A 93 -8.39 -12.54 22.18
CA PHE A 93 -8.76 -11.92 20.93
C PHE A 93 -9.77 -10.79 21.17
N VAL A 94 -9.45 -9.59 20.65
CA VAL A 94 -10.31 -8.39 20.71
C VAL A 94 -10.87 -8.12 19.30
N PRO A 95 -12.18 -8.22 19.08
CA PRO A 95 -12.79 -8.09 17.75
C PRO A 95 -12.97 -6.62 17.28
N GLY A 96 -12.28 -5.67 17.88
CA GLY A 96 -12.38 -4.24 17.56
C GLY A 96 -11.44 -3.78 16.44
N PRO A 97 -11.65 -2.57 15.87
CA PRO A 97 -10.67 -1.92 15.01
C PRO A 97 -9.48 -1.43 15.85
N SER A 98 -8.32 -1.27 15.22
CA SER A 98 -7.25 -0.50 15.83
C SER A 98 -7.60 1.00 15.85
N LEU A 99 -6.99 1.76 16.75
CA LEU A 99 -7.12 3.22 16.77
C LEU A 99 -6.66 3.84 15.43
N ALA A 100 -5.63 3.25 14.80
CA ALA A 100 -5.20 3.68 13.46
C ALA A 100 -6.30 3.49 12.41
N GLU A 101 -7.01 2.35 12.43
CA GLU A 101 -8.15 2.12 11.54
C GLU A 101 -9.33 3.04 11.87
N ALA A 102 -9.59 3.29 13.15
CA ALA A 102 -10.68 4.16 13.58
C ALA A 102 -10.46 5.61 13.12
N VAL A 103 -9.26 6.16 13.34
CA VAL A 103 -8.89 7.51 12.87
C VAL A 103 -8.87 7.57 11.33
N ALA A 104 -8.42 6.51 10.67
CA ALA A 104 -8.44 6.45 9.21
C ALA A 104 -9.86 6.46 8.61
N LEU A 105 -10.85 5.91 9.33
CA LEU A 105 -12.24 5.82 8.88
C LEU A 105 -13.09 7.04 9.26
N HIS A 106 -12.82 7.64 10.42
CA HIS A 106 -13.66 8.67 11.02
C HIS A 106 -12.98 10.04 11.12
N GLY A 107 -11.67 10.13 10.80
CA GLY A 107 -10.87 11.34 11.05
C GLY A 107 -10.47 11.49 12.52
N ALA A 108 -10.16 12.72 12.92
CA ALA A 108 -9.86 13.08 14.29
C ALA A 108 -11.01 12.71 15.23
N LEU A 109 -10.67 12.19 16.42
CA LEU A 109 -11.66 11.79 17.41
C LEU A 109 -12.02 12.99 18.32
N PRO A 110 -13.27 13.05 18.80
CA PRO A 110 -13.68 14.09 19.76
C PRO A 110 -12.82 14.07 21.03
N GLU A 111 -12.52 15.25 21.60
CA GLU A 111 -11.71 15.37 22.80
C GLU A 111 -12.20 14.50 23.98
N PRO A 112 -13.50 14.41 24.31
CA PRO A 112 -13.97 13.54 25.37
C PRO A 112 -13.60 12.05 25.14
N THR A 113 -13.71 11.58 23.88
CA THR A 113 -13.28 10.25 23.48
C THR A 113 -11.78 10.05 23.69
N VAL A 114 -10.96 11.04 23.32
CA VAL A 114 -9.50 10.96 23.46
C VAL A 114 -9.08 11.04 24.91
N ARG A 115 -9.75 11.82 25.76
CA ARG A 115 -9.52 11.83 27.23
C ARG A 115 -9.81 10.47 27.83
N ALA A 116 -10.96 9.86 27.50
CA ALA A 116 -11.31 8.54 27.98
C ALA A 116 -10.34 7.44 27.49
N LEU A 117 -9.93 7.52 26.23
CA LEU A 117 -8.90 6.66 25.63
C LEU A 117 -7.56 6.80 26.37
N GLY A 118 -7.10 8.03 26.54
CA GLY A 118 -5.82 8.35 27.14
C GLY A 118 -5.74 7.94 28.61
N ALA A 119 -6.79 8.19 29.40
CA ALA A 119 -6.85 7.80 30.81
C ALA A 119 -6.73 6.26 30.97
N ARG A 120 -7.40 5.50 30.13
CA ARG A 120 -7.37 4.02 30.14
C ARG A 120 -6.04 3.46 29.66
N LEU A 121 -5.45 4.06 28.60
CA LEU A 121 -4.11 3.68 28.15
C LEU A 121 -3.02 4.05 29.17
N ALA A 122 -3.14 5.19 29.82
CA ALA A 122 -2.24 5.58 30.90
C ALA A 122 -2.36 4.63 32.11
N ALA A 123 -3.56 4.14 32.43
CA ALA A 123 -3.76 3.10 33.42
C ALA A 123 -3.07 1.78 33.03
N ALA A 124 -3.24 1.35 31.76
CA ALA A 124 -2.57 0.16 31.24
C ALA A 124 -1.03 0.26 31.37
N LEU A 125 -0.47 1.40 31.00
CA LEU A 125 0.96 1.63 31.11
C LEU A 125 1.43 1.69 32.58
N ALA A 126 0.65 2.30 33.47
CA ALA A 126 0.97 2.33 34.89
C ALA A 126 1.04 0.91 35.50
N ASP A 127 0.08 0.05 35.17
CA ASP A 127 0.06 -1.35 35.60
C ASP A 127 1.30 -2.12 35.08
N MET A 128 1.66 -1.91 33.80
CA MET A 128 2.84 -2.51 33.20
C MET A 128 4.13 -2.05 33.86
N HIS A 129 4.27 -0.75 34.07
CA HIS A 129 5.45 -0.15 34.68
C HIS A 129 5.61 -0.61 36.14
N ALA A 130 4.52 -0.72 36.89
CA ALA A 130 4.52 -1.27 38.25
C ALA A 130 4.97 -2.74 38.29
N ALA A 131 4.68 -3.51 37.24
CA ALA A 131 5.14 -4.90 37.09
C ALA A 131 6.60 -5.00 36.57
N GLY A 132 7.26 -3.87 36.29
CA GLY A 132 8.62 -3.84 35.75
C GLY A 132 8.70 -4.13 34.23
N LEU A 133 7.61 -3.93 33.50
CA LEU A 133 7.54 -4.11 32.05
C LEU A 133 7.36 -2.74 31.35
N VAL A 134 8.19 -2.45 30.36
CA VAL A 134 8.07 -1.30 29.46
C VAL A 134 7.54 -1.80 28.12
N HIS A 135 6.52 -1.13 27.56
CA HIS A 135 5.87 -1.57 26.33
C HIS A 135 6.73 -1.37 25.08
N ARG A 136 7.43 -0.24 24.99
CA ARG A 136 8.41 0.13 23.94
C ARG A 136 7.85 0.25 22.50
N ASP A 137 6.56 -0.01 22.27
CA ASP A 137 5.91 0.08 20.95
C ASP A 137 4.46 0.57 21.04
N VAL A 138 4.22 1.59 21.88
CA VAL A 138 2.91 2.24 21.99
C VAL A 138 2.64 3.01 20.70
N LYS A 139 1.60 2.63 19.96
CA LYS A 139 1.21 3.27 18.69
C LYS A 139 -0.24 2.98 18.36
N PRO A 140 -0.90 3.76 17.49
CA PRO A 140 -2.32 3.56 17.15
C PRO A 140 -2.66 2.17 16.62
N GLY A 141 -1.73 1.49 15.95
CA GLY A 141 -1.92 0.11 15.46
C GLY A 141 -1.99 -0.93 16.58
N ASN A 142 -1.37 -0.64 17.74
CA ASN A 142 -1.33 -1.53 18.90
C ASN A 142 -2.39 -1.19 19.96
N VAL A 143 -3.34 -0.32 19.65
CA VAL A 143 -4.50 0.01 20.50
C VAL A 143 -5.75 -0.45 19.80
N LEU A 144 -6.39 -1.52 20.30
CA LEU A 144 -7.69 -2.01 19.80
C LEU A 144 -8.82 -1.35 20.57
N LEU A 145 -9.89 -0.98 19.86
CA LEU A 145 -11.07 -0.33 20.45
C LEU A 145 -12.17 -1.37 20.67
N ALA A 146 -12.57 -1.58 21.93
CA ALA A 146 -13.70 -2.41 22.31
C ALA A 146 -14.82 -1.53 22.91
N LEU A 147 -16.05 -2.07 23.03
CA LEU A 147 -17.18 -1.30 23.54
C LEU A 147 -16.96 -0.80 24.97
N ASP A 148 -16.28 -1.58 25.79
CA ASP A 148 -15.99 -1.27 27.20
C ASP A 148 -14.70 -0.45 27.39
N GLY A 149 -13.86 -0.31 26.36
CA GLY A 149 -12.64 0.50 26.42
C GLY A 149 -11.54 0.00 25.47
N PRO A 150 -10.41 0.71 25.39
CA PRO A 150 -9.27 0.30 24.60
C PRO A 150 -8.59 -0.94 25.18
N ARG A 151 -7.88 -1.66 24.33
CA ARG A 151 -6.97 -2.76 24.71
C ARG A 151 -5.61 -2.52 24.11
N LEU A 152 -4.61 -2.40 24.94
CA LEU A 152 -3.22 -2.31 24.51
C LEU A 152 -2.70 -3.71 24.22
N ILE A 153 -2.22 -3.92 22.99
CA ILE A 153 -1.74 -5.21 22.49
C ILE A 153 -0.26 -5.14 22.11
N ASP A 154 0.35 -6.30 21.85
CA ASP A 154 1.70 -6.44 21.30
C ASP A 154 2.79 -5.78 22.17
N PHE A 155 2.94 -6.27 23.42
CA PHE A 155 4.08 -5.91 24.26
C PHE A 155 5.36 -6.03 23.46
N GLY A 156 6.29 -5.09 23.61
CA GLY A 156 7.55 -5.04 22.87
C GLY A 156 8.53 -6.21 23.10
N ILE A 157 8.00 -7.42 23.41
CA ILE A 157 8.69 -8.66 23.80
C ILE A 157 9.81 -9.05 22.82
N ALA A 158 9.77 -8.54 21.60
CA ALA A 158 10.70 -8.95 20.54
C ALA A 158 11.70 -7.83 20.14
N ARG A 159 11.73 -6.70 20.85
CA ARG A 159 12.68 -5.61 20.55
C ARG A 159 14.01 -5.85 21.25
N SER A 160 15.06 -6.14 20.48
CA SER A 160 16.43 -6.33 20.97
C SER A 160 17.04 -5.02 21.47
N ALA A 161 17.52 -5.01 22.71
CA ALA A 161 18.53 -4.07 23.16
C ALA A 161 19.85 -4.43 22.46
N GLY A 162 20.11 -3.91 21.28
CA GLY A 162 21.36 -4.22 20.56
C GLY A 162 21.27 -4.06 19.03
N ALA A 163 20.08 -4.07 18.44
CA ALA A 163 19.92 -3.66 17.07
C ALA A 163 19.76 -2.14 17.01
N THR A 164 20.85 -1.44 16.78
CA THR A 164 20.85 -0.01 16.51
C THR A 164 19.92 0.28 15.33
N ALA A 165 18.96 1.17 15.54
CA ALA A 165 17.93 1.55 14.55
C ALA A 165 18.49 2.06 13.20
N LEU A 166 19.80 2.20 13.08
CA LEU A 166 20.49 2.76 11.90
C LEU A 166 21.43 1.79 11.16
N THR A 167 21.75 0.60 11.69
CA THR A 167 22.80 -0.25 11.09
C THR A 167 22.34 -1.54 10.41
N ALA A 168 21.06 -1.91 10.49
CA ALA A 168 20.50 -3.01 9.72
C ALA A 168 19.62 -2.44 8.61
N THR A 169 20.08 -2.53 7.39
CA THR A 169 19.42 -2.09 6.14
C THR A 169 18.03 -2.73 5.89
N ASP A 170 17.60 -3.65 6.75
CA ASP A 170 16.36 -4.43 6.62
C ASP A 170 15.48 -4.56 7.89
N ALA A 171 15.86 -4.00 9.04
CA ALA A 171 15.12 -4.19 10.28
C ALA A 171 14.84 -2.87 11.00
N MET A 172 14.10 -1.96 10.36
CA MET A 172 13.58 -0.81 11.07
C MET A 172 12.37 -1.20 11.89
N ILE A 173 12.66 -1.53 13.15
CA ILE A 173 11.72 -1.99 14.17
C ILE A 173 11.01 -0.77 14.76
N GLY A 174 9.82 -0.45 14.26
CA GLY A 174 8.91 0.55 14.79
C GLY A 174 8.19 1.35 13.70
N THR A 175 7.04 1.92 14.04
CA THR A 175 6.34 2.87 13.17
C THR A 175 6.95 4.25 13.40
N PRO A 176 7.68 4.85 12.44
CA PRO A 176 8.26 6.17 12.61
C PRO A 176 7.18 7.19 12.99
N GLY A 177 7.51 8.08 13.93
CA GLY A 177 6.60 9.12 14.40
C GLY A 177 5.88 8.83 15.72
N PHE A 178 6.13 7.66 16.36
CA PHE A 178 5.64 7.32 17.69
C PHE A 178 6.78 6.86 18.63
N LEU A 179 8.01 6.81 18.15
CA LEU A 179 9.21 6.44 18.91
C LEU A 179 9.67 7.63 19.76
N ALA A 180 10.09 7.37 21.01
CA ALA A 180 10.71 8.40 21.83
C ALA A 180 12.13 8.75 21.33
N PRO A 181 12.63 9.99 21.58
CA PRO A 181 13.97 10.41 21.17
C PRO A 181 15.08 9.48 21.61
N GLU A 182 15.03 8.96 22.85
CA GLU A 182 16.00 8.02 23.39
C GLU A 182 15.98 6.66 22.71
N GLN A 183 14.83 6.22 22.18
CA GLN A 183 14.73 5.00 21.38
C GLN A 183 15.36 5.14 19.98
N ALA A 184 15.50 6.37 19.50
CA ALA A 184 16.06 6.70 18.20
C ALA A 184 17.59 6.88 18.23
N ARG A 185 18.20 7.03 19.41
CA ARG A 185 19.64 7.23 19.58
C ARG A 185 20.40 5.91 19.53
N VAL A 186 21.50 5.89 18.77
CA VAL A 186 22.39 4.72 18.66
C VAL A 186 23.15 4.53 19.97
N GLY A 187 23.14 3.31 20.52
CA GLY A 187 23.95 2.95 21.69
C GLY A 187 23.28 3.01 23.06
N PHE A 188 22.03 3.46 23.18
CA PHE A 188 21.31 3.62 24.45
C PHE A 188 20.14 2.66 24.65
N ALA A 189 20.15 1.52 23.97
CA ALA A 189 19.04 0.56 24.01
C ALA A 189 18.72 0.01 25.42
N ASP A 190 19.70 -0.02 26.33
CA ASP A 190 19.53 -0.47 27.71
C ASP A 190 18.93 0.60 28.64
N GLU A 191 18.84 1.86 28.19
CA GLU A 191 18.35 2.99 28.98
C GLU A 191 16.89 3.34 28.70
N VAL A 192 16.20 2.61 27.82
CA VAL A 192 14.80 2.86 27.46
C VAL A 192 13.88 2.42 28.60
N GLY A 193 13.46 3.39 29.40
CA GLY A 193 12.58 3.22 30.55
C GLY A 193 11.10 3.56 30.29
N PRO A 194 10.26 3.56 31.36
CA PRO A 194 8.84 3.91 31.32
C PRO A 194 8.50 5.24 30.64
N ALA A 195 9.40 6.22 30.71
CA ALA A 195 9.22 7.54 30.11
C ALA A 195 9.10 7.50 28.57
N ALA A 196 9.66 6.48 27.92
CA ALA A 196 9.51 6.27 26.48
C ALA A 196 8.06 5.94 26.09
N ASP A 197 7.37 5.12 26.88
CA ASP A 197 5.96 4.80 26.66
C ASP A 197 5.06 6.03 26.84
N VAL A 198 5.41 6.93 27.77
CA VAL A 198 4.68 8.19 27.99
C VAL A 198 4.84 9.13 26.79
N PHE A 199 6.03 9.23 26.22
CA PHE A 199 6.24 9.99 24.98
C PHE A 199 5.38 9.42 23.84
N SER A 200 5.40 8.10 23.66
CA SER A 200 4.62 7.43 22.64
C SER A 200 3.11 7.61 22.88
N LEU A 201 2.65 7.62 24.15
CA LEU A 201 1.26 7.94 24.50
C LEU A 201 0.91 9.39 24.11
N GLY A 202 1.78 10.38 24.39
CA GLY A 202 1.62 11.76 23.92
C GLY A 202 1.44 11.84 22.39
N CYS A 203 2.26 11.12 21.64
CA CYS A 203 2.09 11.01 20.18
C CYS A 203 0.75 10.38 19.77
N VAL A 204 0.28 9.35 20.51
CA VAL A 204 -1.01 8.71 20.25
C VAL A 204 -2.18 9.65 20.54
N LEU A 205 -2.12 10.45 21.62
CA LEU A 205 -3.14 11.45 21.96
C LEU A 205 -3.21 12.55 20.90
N ALA A 206 -2.06 13.12 20.53
CA ALA A 206 -2.00 14.12 19.46
C ALA A 206 -2.57 13.57 18.15
N TYR A 207 -2.17 12.37 17.76
CA TYR A 207 -2.68 11.70 16.56
C TYR A 207 -4.19 11.45 16.62
N ALA A 208 -4.72 11.02 17.77
CA ALA A 208 -6.16 10.78 17.91
C ALA A 208 -6.98 12.07 17.84
N LEU A 209 -6.46 13.19 18.34
CA LEU A 209 -7.09 14.51 18.34
C LEU A 209 -7.07 15.19 16.97
N THR A 210 -6.00 14.98 16.19
CA THR A 210 -5.76 15.75 14.96
C THR A 210 -5.87 14.91 13.69
N GLY A 211 -5.78 13.58 13.80
CA GLY A 211 -5.59 12.69 12.65
C GLY A 211 -4.17 12.69 12.09
N GLU A 212 -3.28 13.53 12.61
CA GLU A 212 -1.93 13.76 12.11
C GLU A 212 -0.87 13.33 13.13
N ARG A 213 0.29 12.91 12.64
CA ARG A 213 1.43 12.57 13.51
C ARG A 213 2.14 13.84 13.96
N PRO A 214 2.45 14.02 15.25
CA PRO A 214 3.05 15.27 15.75
C PRO A 214 4.42 15.59 15.15
N PHE A 215 5.16 14.59 14.67
CA PHE A 215 6.46 14.77 13.97
C PHE A 215 6.32 14.53 12.45
N GLY A 216 5.11 14.58 11.93
CA GLY A 216 4.80 14.47 10.50
C GLY A 216 5.05 13.08 9.92
N THR A 217 5.10 13.04 8.59
CA THR A 217 5.31 11.83 7.77
C THR A 217 6.52 12.03 6.84
N GLY A 218 6.93 10.99 6.11
CA GLY A 218 8.01 11.04 5.13
C GLY A 218 9.07 9.97 5.34
N ALA A 219 10.28 10.22 4.82
CA ALA A 219 11.40 9.31 4.99
C ALA A 219 11.69 9.08 6.48
N VAL A 220 11.95 7.84 6.83
CA VAL A 220 12.12 7.43 8.23
C VAL A 220 13.19 8.23 8.95
N ALA A 221 14.35 8.43 8.33
CA ALA A 221 15.43 9.23 8.89
C ALA A 221 14.99 10.68 9.18
N ALA A 222 14.15 11.27 8.30
CA ALA A 222 13.63 12.61 8.50
C ALA A 222 12.64 12.69 9.67
N VAL A 223 11.77 11.68 9.81
CA VAL A 223 10.84 11.62 10.95
C VAL A 223 11.59 11.42 12.26
N VAL A 224 12.58 10.53 12.27
CA VAL A 224 13.46 10.31 13.43
C VAL A 224 14.22 11.60 13.80
N TYR A 225 14.78 12.28 12.80
CA TYR A 225 15.46 13.55 13.02
C TYR A 225 14.53 14.58 13.67
N ARG A 226 13.31 14.77 13.15
CA ARG A 226 12.31 15.68 13.73
C ARG A 226 11.92 15.27 15.15
N THR A 227 11.71 13.97 15.38
CA THR A 227 11.41 13.47 16.74
C THR A 227 12.49 13.81 17.75
N VAL A 228 13.77 13.78 17.35
CA VAL A 228 14.90 14.07 18.23
C VAL A 228 15.17 15.58 18.38
N HIS A 229 15.01 16.36 17.30
CA HIS A 229 15.56 17.72 17.21
C HIS A 229 14.52 18.83 17.04
N GLU A 230 13.29 18.52 16.58
CA GLU A 230 12.27 19.53 16.27
C GLU A 230 11.09 19.45 17.25
N GLU A 231 10.37 20.56 17.43
CA GLU A 231 9.15 20.60 18.23
C GLU A 231 8.01 19.87 17.52
N PRO A 232 7.08 19.24 18.26
CA PRO A 232 5.92 18.60 17.68
C PRO A 232 4.93 19.61 17.10
N ASP A 233 4.24 19.27 16.03
CA ASP A 233 3.12 20.06 15.52
C ASP A 233 1.86 19.75 16.34
N LEU A 234 1.47 20.65 17.22
CA LEU A 234 0.33 20.55 18.14
C LEU A 234 -0.72 21.63 17.91
N ARG A 235 -0.66 22.36 16.81
CA ARG A 235 -1.55 23.51 16.51
C ARG A 235 -3.03 23.17 16.50
N GLU A 236 -3.40 21.95 16.20
CA GLU A 236 -4.79 21.49 16.17
C GLU A 236 -5.19 20.70 17.44
N VAL A 237 -4.30 20.64 18.45
CA VAL A 237 -4.63 20.04 19.74
C VAL A 237 -5.40 21.07 20.59
N PRO A 238 -6.58 20.71 21.16
CA PRO A 238 -7.35 21.63 22.00
C PRO A 238 -6.56 22.14 23.22
N ASP A 239 -6.70 23.44 23.52
CA ASP A 239 -6.00 24.13 24.64
C ASP A 239 -6.21 23.44 25.99
N THR A 240 -7.35 22.77 26.17
CA THR A 240 -7.72 22.05 27.41
C THR A 240 -6.87 20.82 27.70
N ILE A 241 -6.21 20.24 26.71
CA ILE A 241 -5.37 19.04 26.82
C ILE A 241 -3.93 19.30 26.33
N LEU A 242 -3.69 20.43 25.65
CA LEU A 242 -2.41 20.79 25.06
C LEU A 242 -1.25 20.73 26.06
N PRO A 243 -1.33 21.33 27.28
CA PRO A 243 -0.21 21.29 28.22
C PRO A 243 0.21 19.88 28.62
N LEU A 244 -0.78 18.97 28.77
CA LEU A 244 -0.50 17.57 29.11
C LEU A 244 0.19 16.84 27.96
N VAL A 245 -0.22 17.11 26.71
CA VAL A 245 0.41 16.51 25.52
C VAL A 245 1.84 17.03 25.35
N GLU A 246 2.08 18.33 25.56
CA GLU A 246 3.41 18.94 25.56
C GLU A 246 4.32 18.31 26.61
N ASP A 247 3.84 18.16 27.86
CA ASP A 247 4.59 17.51 28.93
C ASP A 247 4.99 16.07 28.57
N CYS A 248 4.05 15.30 27.96
CA CYS A 248 4.35 13.93 27.50
C CYS A 248 5.41 13.91 26.40
N LEU A 249 5.43 14.93 25.52
CA LEU A 249 6.33 15.01 24.36
C LEU A 249 7.65 15.72 24.65
N ALA A 250 7.94 16.04 25.93
CA ALA A 250 9.23 16.60 26.35
C ALA A 250 10.39 15.73 25.85
N LYS A 251 11.44 16.36 25.30
CA LYS A 251 12.59 15.63 24.73
C LYS A 251 13.41 14.93 25.82
N ASP A 252 13.52 15.55 26.97
CA ASP A 252 14.16 14.94 28.15
C ASP A 252 13.20 13.95 28.82
N PRO A 253 13.56 12.64 28.91
CA PRO A 253 12.74 11.64 29.59
C PRO A 253 12.42 11.98 31.04
N ALA A 254 13.33 12.71 31.75
CA ALA A 254 13.14 13.07 33.13
C ALA A 254 12.11 14.19 33.35
N ALA A 255 11.82 14.97 32.31
CA ALA A 255 10.82 16.04 32.35
C ALA A 255 9.38 15.52 32.14
N ARG A 256 9.23 14.30 31.65
CA ARG A 256 7.92 13.71 31.33
C ARG A 256 7.18 13.27 32.61
N PRO A 257 5.84 13.39 32.64
CA PRO A 257 5.05 12.87 33.73
C PRO A 257 5.10 11.33 33.76
N THR A 258 4.81 10.72 34.90
CA THR A 258 4.57 9.27 34.97
C THR A 258 3.22 8.92 34.36
N ALA A 259 3.02 7.68 33.89
CA ALA A 259 1.74 7.22 33.36
C ALA A 259 0.60 7.41 34.36
N ALA A 260 0.85 7.22 35.68
CA ALA A 260 -0.13 7.49 36.73
C ALA A 260 -0.53 8.99 36.81
N ARG A 261 0.41 9.91 36.62
CA ARG A 261 0.12 11.36 36.58
C ARG A 261 -0.68 11.73 35.33
N VAL A 262 -0.36 11.14 34.17
CA VAL A 262 -1.13 11.34 32.91
C VAL A 262 -2.57 10.89 33.13
N ARG A 263 -2.79 9.70 33.74
CA ARG A 263 -4.12 9.20 34.09
C ARG A 263 -4.89 10.20 34.96
N ALA A 264 -4.26 10.68 36.04
CA ALA A 264 -4.89 11.63 36.94
C ALA A 264 -5.27 12.96 36.27
N ALA A 265 -4.42 13.48 35.34
CA ALA A 265 -4.67 14.72 34.62
C ALA A 265 -5.81 14.59 33.58
N LEU A 266 -6.01 13.40 33.01
CA LEU A 266 -7.09 13.15 32.05
C LEU A 266 -8.44 12.94 32.73
N GLY A 267 -8.45 12.62 34.04
CA GLY A 267 -9.65 12.35 34.83
C GLY A 267 -10.18 10.91 34.63
N GLU A 268 -11.18 10.55 35.41
CA GLU A 268 -11.90 9.29 35.22
C GLU A 268 -12.91 9.44 34.10
N ALA A 269 -12.92 8.49 33.17
CA ALA A 269 -13.93 8.44 32.12
C ALA A 269 -15.24 7.93 32.72
N GLU A 270 -16.14 8.84 33.11
CA GLU A 270 -17.49 8.51 33.56
C GLU A 270 -18.40 8.22 32.37
N GLY A 271 -19.22 7.15 32.45
CA GLY A 271 -20.25 6.83 31.48
C GLY A 271 -20.43 5.32 31.25
N PRO A 272 -21.60 4.89 30.73
CA PRO A 272 -21.88 3.51 30.36
C PRO A 272 -20.92 2.95 29.32
N ALA A 273 -20.79 1.62 29.26
CA ALA A 273 -20.00 0.96 28.22
C ALA A 273 -20.54 1.32 26.83
N GLY A 274 -19.65 1.85 25.97
CA GLY A 274 -20.00 2.26 24.59
C GLY A 274 -20.15 3.75 24.38
N ASP A 275 -20.50 4.53 25.39
CA ASP A 275 -20.71 5.99 25.25
C ASP A 275 -19.39 6.77 25.08
N TRP A 276 -18.26 6.17 25.33
CA TRP A 276 -16.95 6.76 25.14
C TRP A 276 -16.48 6.81 23.67
N LEU A 277 -17.17 6.08 22.78
CA LEU A 277 -16.83 6.00 21.35
C LEU A 277 -17.71 6.94 20.52
N PRO A 278 -17.15 7.58 19.47
CA PRO A 278 -17.96 8.38 18.57
C PRO A 278 -18.98 7.53 17.78
N PRO A 279 -20.06 8.16 17.27
CA PRO A 279 -21.07 7.48 16.47
C PRO A 279 -20.46 6.68 15.32
N GLY A 280 -20.98 5.47 15.06
CA GLY A 280 -20.52 4.58 13.99
C GLY A 280 -19.47 3.54 14.43
N LEU A 281 -18.57 3.86 15.36
CA LEU A 281 -17.58 2.88 15.86
C LEU A 281 -18.22 1.72 16.63
N PRO A 282 -19.22 1.91 17.51
CA PRO A 282 -19.92 0.79 18.17
C PRO A 282 -20.54 -0.19 17.17
N ALA A 283 -21.16 0.30 16.10
CA ALA A 283 -21.73 -0.56 15.07
C ALA A 283 -20.65 -1.33 14.27
N LEU A 284 -19.49 -0.73 14.04
CA LEU A 284 -18.36 -1.41 13.42
C LEU A 284 -17.82 -2.54 14.29
N ILE A 285 -17.67 -2.28 15.61
CA ILE A 285 -17.21 -3.28 16.57
C ILE A 285 -18.21 -4.44 16.64
N ALA A 286 -19.51 -4.14 16.73
CA ALA A 286 -20.57 -5.16 16.75
C ALA A 286 -20.54 -6.05 15.49
N ARG A 287 -20.40 -5.46 14.29
CA ARG A 287 -20.28 -6.21 13.04
C ARG A 287 -19.03 -7.10 12.99
N ARG A 288 -17.90 -6.63 13.52
CA ARG A 288 -16.67 -7.45 13.58
C ARG A 288 -16.84 -8.61 14.56
N SER A 289 -17.47 -8.37 15.70
CA SER A 289 -17.78 -9.42 16.68
C SER A 289 -18.71 -10.49 16.10
N SER A 290 -19.78 -10.11 15.40
CA SER A 290 -20.70 -11.05 14.75
C SER A 290 -19.99 -11.93 13.71
N ARG A 291 -19.16 -11.34 12.85
CA ARG A 291 -18.41 -12.12 11.84
C ARG A 291 -17.48 -13.18 12.44
N VAL A 292 -16.98 -12.95 13.65
CA VAL A 292 -16.13 -13.92 14.34
C VAL A 292 -16.95 -15.02 14.97
N LEU A 293 -18.18 -14.73 15.44
CA LEU A 293 -19.11 -15.72 15.96
C LEU A 293 -19.66 -16.64 14.86
N ASP A 294 -19.78 -16.15 13.63
CA ASP A 294 -20.22 -16.91 12.45
C ASP A 294 -19.15 -17.88 11.91
N LEU A 295 -17.93 -17.87 12.48
CA LEU A 295 -16.88 -18.82 12.07
C LEU A 295 -17.32 -20.25 12.43
N PRO A 296 -17.16 -21.24 11.50
CA PRO A 296 -17.66 -22.61 11.71
C PRO A 296 -17.16 -23.19 13.03
N VAL A 297 -18.10 -23.61 13.86
CA VAL A 297 -17.79 -24.47 15.02
C VAL A 297 -17.28 -25.78 14.44
N ALA A 298 -16.08 -26.23 14.88
CA ALA A 298 -15.58 -27.51 14.45
C ALA A 298 -16.57 -28.59 14.79
N GLU A 299 -17.08 -29.32 13.81
CA GLU A 299 -17.69 -30.60 14.09
C GLU A 299 -16.67 -31.46 14.86
N PRO A 300 -17.07 -32.10 15.97
CA PRO A 300 -16.17 -33.00 16.65
C PRO A 300 -15.76 -34.08 15.65
N THR A 301 -14.45 -34.17 15.34
CA THR A 301 -13.93 -35.28 14.59
C THR A 301 -14.21 -36.54 15.43
N VAL A 302 -15.23 -37.27 15.07
CA VAL A 302 -15.44 -38.61 15.60
C VAL A 302 -14.21 -39.38 15.15
N LEU A 303 -13.31 -39.64 16.07
CA LEU A 303 -12.21 -40.58 15.86
C LEU A 303 -12.86 -41.94 15.65
N THR A 304 -13.19 -42.26 14.40
CA THR A 304 -13.43 -43.64 14.01
C THR A 304 -12.13 -44.36 14.30
N ALA A 305 -12.14 -45.26 15.28
CA ALA A 305 -10.99 -46.10 15.58
C ALA A 305 -10.50 -46.72 14.25
N PRO A 306 -9.21 -46.70 13.96
CA PRO A 306 -8.69 -47.30 12.72
C PRO A 306 -9.11 -48.75 12.69
N GLU A 307 -9.88 -49.15 11.70
CA GLU A 307 -10.09 -50.57 11.41
C GLU A 307 -8.73 -51.22 11.28
N PRO A 308 -8.52 -52.43 11.94
CA PRO A 308 -7.26 -53.11 11.79
C PRO A 308 -7.04 -53.41 10.32
N PRO A 309 -5.81 -53.20 9.78
CA PRO A 309 -5.54 -53.37 8.35
C PRO A 309 -5.88 -54.81 7.94
N ALA A 310 -6.83 -54.93 7.03
CA ALA A 310 -7.16 -56.21 6.41
C ALA A 310 -5.88 -56.83 5.87
N GLY A 311 -5.51 -58.02 6.39
CA GLY A 311 -4.27 -58.69 6.06
C GLY A 311 -4.08 -58.86 4.56
N VAL A 312 -3.03 -58.22 4.03
CA VAL A 312 -2.68 -58.30 2.62
C VAL A 312 -2.16 -59.72 2.38
N SER A 313 -2.92 -60.51 1.61
CA SER A 313 -2.52 -61.90 1.33
C SER A 313 -1.17 -61.93 0.58
N ARG A 314 -0.30 -62.83 1.00
CA ARG A 314 1.05 -63.05 0.40
C ARG A 314 1.01 -63.18 -1.14
N ARG A 315 -0.11 -63.65 -1.72
CA ARG A 315 -0.31 -63.73 -3.18
C ARG A 315 -0.40 -62.35 -3.84
N ARG A 316 -0.97 -61.29 -3.20
CA ARG A 316 -1.04 -59.93 -3.77
C ARG A 316 0.27 -59.19 -3.73
N VAL A 317 1.11 -59.46 -2.71
CA VAL A 317 2.44 -58.86 -2.62
C VAL A 317 3.39 -59.45 -3.70
N LEU A 318 3.29 -60.75 -3.98
CA LEU A 318 4.07 -61.37 -5.07
C LEU A 318 3.62 -60.91 -6.47
N ALA A 319 2.34 -60.61 -6.69
CA ALA A 319 1.85 -60.10 -7.97
C ALA A 319 2.26 -58.61 -8.18
N ALA A 320 2.32 -57.80 -7.15
CA ALA A 320 2.78 -56.41 -7.23
C ALA A 320 4.30 -56.32 -7.41
N GLY A 321 5.08 -57.22 -6.81
CA GLY A 321 6.54 -57.30 -6.98
C GLY A 321 6.96 -57.63 -8.40
N SER A 322 6.23 -58.55 -9.05
CA SER A 322 6.52 -58.95 -10.44
C SER A 322 6.17 -57.83 -11.47
N ALA A 323 5.14 -57.01 -11.21
CA ALA A 323 4.78 -55.90 -12.08
C ALA A 323 5.80 -54.75 -12.03
N LEU A 324 6.42 -54.51 -10.88
CA LEU A 324 7.46 -53.47 -10.71
C LEU A 324 8.80 -53.88 -11.37
N VAL A 325 9.15 -55.16 -11.37
CA VAL A 325 10.37 -55.64 -12.04
C VAL A 325 10.25 -55.58 -13.55
N VAL A 326 9.06 -55.85 -14.14
CA VAL A 326 8.82 -55.73 -15.57
C VAL A 326 8.78 -54.30 -16.06
N ALA A 327 8.23 -53.37 -15.26
CA ALA A 327 8.23 -51.95 -15.58
C ALA A 327 9.64 -51.30 -15.44
N GLY A 328 10.44 -51.72 -14.48
CA GLY A 328 11.82 -51.26 -14.29
C GLY A 328 12.78 -51.75 -15.40
N ALA A 329 12.65 -52.96 -15.84
CA ALA A 329 13.48 -53.52 -16.92
C ALA A 329 13.16 -52.95 -18.30
N GLY A 330 11.87 -52.68 -18.58
CA GLY A 330 11.44 -52.02 -19.83
C GLY A 330 11.90 -50.60 -19.95
N GLY A 331 11.86 -49.83 -18.85
CA GLY A 331 12.27 -48.44 -18.83
C GLY A 331 13.81 -48.29 -19.00
N LEU A 332 14.58 -49.14 -18.39
CA LEU A 332 16.06 -49.11 -18.51
C LEU A 332 16.52 -49.49 -19.91
N THR A 333 15.86 -50.48 -20.55
CA THR A 333 16.18 -50.90 -21.94
C THR A 333 15.83 -49.83 -22.96
N ALA A 334 14.69 -49.12 -22.78
CA ALA A 334 14.31 -48.00 -23.65
C ALA A 334 15.29 -46.80 -23.47
N TRP A 335 15.78 -46.55 -22.25
CA TRP A 335 16.78 -45.50 -21.99
C TRP A 335 18.17 -45.88 -22.53
N LEU A 336 18.58 -47.16 -22.50
CA LEU A 336 19.85 -47.63 -23.02
C LEU A 336 19.87 -47.77 -24.56
N LEU A 337 18.70 -48.04 -25.21
CA LEU A 337 18.60 -48.16 -26.65
C LEU A 337 18.38 -46.83 -27.37
N GLY A 338 18.08 -45.76 -26.62
CA GLY A 338 17.94 -44.41 -27.15
C GLY A 338 19.23 -43.57 -27.11
N ARG A 339 20.38 -44.15 -26.74
CA ARG A 339 21.66 -43.45 -26.77
C ARG A 339 22.44 -43.87 -28.03
N ASP A 340 22.32 -43.04 -29.06
CA ASP A 340 23.22 -43.14 -30.20
C ASP A 340 24.61 -42.64 -29.82
N PRO A 341 25.68 -43.39 -30.13
CA PRO A 341 27.03 -42.91 -29.93
C PRO A 341 27.37 -41.85 -30.97
N ALA A 342 28.09 -40.85 -30.52
CA ALA A 342 28.57 -39.72 -31.28
C ALA A 342 29.08 -40.14 -32.67
N GLY A 343 28.40 -39.62 -33.69
CA GLY A 343 28.84 -39.63 -35.08
C GLY A 343 28.95 -38.17 -35.55
N GLU A 344 30.17 -37.76 -35.85
CA GLU A 344 30.44 -36.52 -36.60
C GLU A 344 29.73 -36.61 -37.95
N GLY A 345 28.79 -35.66 -38.14
CA GLY A 345 28.07 -35.53 -39.40
C GLY A 345 27.71 -34.06 -39.60
N THR A 346 28.45 -33.38 -40.44
CA THR A 346 28.15 -32.08 -40.99
C THR A 346 26.77 -32.12 -41.69
N GLY A 347 25.75 -31.52 -41.04
CA GLY A 347 24.40 -31.34 -41.60
C GLY A 347 23.85 -30.00 -41.16
N THR A 348 23.57 -29.15 -42.13
CA THR A 348 22.95 -27.84 -42.09
C THR A 348 21.80 -27.78 -41.06
N GLY A 349 22.03 -27.07 -39.93
CA GLY A 349 21.09 -27.00 -38.82
C GLY A 349 19.80 -26.28 -39.17
N LYS A 350 18.67 -26.92 -38.98
CA LYS A 350 17.43 -26.25 -38.55
C LYS A 350 17.72 -25.63 -37.19
N GLY A 351 17.66 -24.28 -37.09
CA GLY A 351 17.93 -23.54 -35.86
C GLY A 351 17.14 -24.12 -34.68
N ALA A 352 17.84 -24.38 -33.59
CA ALA A 352 17.20 -24.73 -32.33
C ALA A 352 16.16 -23.65 -31.99
N ALA A 353 14.93 -24.08 -31.67
CA ALA A 353 13.87 -23.15 -31.26
C ALA A 353 14.33 -22.37 -30.03
N LEU A 354 14.19 -21.04 -30.09
CA LEU A 354 14.53 -20.18 -28.97
C LEU A 354 13.67 -20.52 -27.73
N PRO A 355 14.21 -20.38 -26.51
CA PRO A 355 13.39 -20.51 -25.32
C PRO A 355 12.25 -19.50 -25.35
N SER A 356 11.07 -19.87 -24.85
CA SER A 356 9.88 -19.03 -24.88
C SER A 356 9.41 -18.73 -23.45
N TYR A 357 9.09 -17.46 -23.18
CA TYR A 357 8.59 -16.97 -21.89
C TYR A 357 7.25 -16.27 -22.07
N THR A 358 6.45 -16.20 -20.99
CA THR A 358 5.13 -15.57 -21.00
C THR A 358 5.12 -14.30 -20.17
N ILE A 359 4.59 -13.23 -20.74
CA ILE A 359 4.20 -12.01 -20.02
C ILE A 359 2.68 -11.97 -19.94
N GLY A 360 2.12 -11.92 -18.72
CA GLY A 360 0.70 -11.74 -18.49
C GLY A 360 0.30 -10.27 -18.62
N VAL A 361 -0.88 -10.01 -19.16
CA VAL A 361 -1.55 -8.70 -19.04
C VAL A 361 -2.87 -8.96 -18.33
N LEU A 362 -3.00 -8.45 -17.13
CA LEU A 362 -4.20 -8.55 -16.33
C LEU A 362 -4.86 -7.19 -16.29
N THR A 363 -6.05 -7.04 -16.88
CA THR A 363 -6.64 -5.72 -17.05
C THR A 363 -8.16 -5.81 -17.28
N ASP A 364 -8.87 -4.71 -17.05
CA ASP A 364 -10.29 -4.62 -17.32
C ASP A 364 -10.55 -4.51 -18.84
N LEU A 365 -11.14 -5.53 -19.44
CA LEU A 365 -11.51 -5.52 -20.85
C LEU A 365 -13.02 -5.43 -21.07
N SER A 366 -13.82 -5.61 -20.02
CA SER A 366 -15.29 -5.71 -20.10
C SER A 366 -16.05 -4.80 -19.13
N GLY A 367 -15.40 -4.27 -18.10
CA GLY A 367 -16.00 -3.46 -17.02
C GLY A 367 -15.91 -1.93 -17.25
N PRO A 368 -16.00 -1.17 -16.16
CA PRO A 368 -16.05 0.31 -16.22
C PRO A 368 -14.78 0.96 -16.78
N THR A 369 -13.60 0.35 -16.57
CA THR A 369 -12.30 0.90 -17.01
C THR A 369 -11.76 0.23 -18.28
N LYS A 370 -12.65 -0.42 -19.06
CA LYS A 370 -12.31 -1.22 -20.25
C LYS A 370 -11.53 -0.44 -21.33
N GLU A 371 -11.74 0.85 -21.47
CA GLU A 371 -11.01 1.67 -22.45
C GLU A 371 -9.53 1.76 -22.09
N ALA A 372 -9.23 2.08 -20.83
CA ALA A 372 -7.88 2.10 -20.32
C ALA A 372 -7.23 0.70 -20.30
N GLY A 373 -8.03 -0.32 -19.97
CA GLY A 373 -7.58 -1.71 -20.03
C GLY A 373 -7.18 -2.17 -21.43
N ARG A 374 -7.98 -1.83 -22.44
CA ARG A 374 -7.67 -2.10 -23.85
C ARG A 374 -6.44 -1.33 -24.31
N ALA A 375 -6.28 -0.08 -23.90
CA ALA A 375 -5.09 0.70 -24.22
C ALA A 375 -3.81 0.03 -23.68
N GLN A 376 -3.83 -0.44 -22.43
CA GLN A 376 -2.71 -1.18 -21.84
C GLN A 376 -2.43 -2.49 -22.60
N GLU A 377 -3.45 -3.28 -22.89
CA GLU A 377 -3.31 -4.54 -23.64
C GLU A 377 -2.70 -4.29 -25.03
N ARG A 378 -3.17 -3.28 -25.75
CA ARG A 378 -2.65 -2.89 -27.07
C ARG A 378 -1.20 -2.43 -27.00
N GLY A 379 -0.85 -1.58 -26.05
CA GLY A 379 0.53 -1.13 -25.83
C GLY A 379 1.47 -2.29 -25.53
N ALA A 380 1.06 -3.17 -24.61
CA ALA A 380 1.83 -4.36 -24.24
C ALA A 380 2.01 -5.34 -25.42
N ARG A 381 0.97 -5.56 -26.19
CA ARG A 381 1.01 -6.43 -27.39
C ARG A 381 1.96 -5.88 -28.46
N LEU A 382 1.91 -4.59 -28.71
CA LEU A 382 2.82 -3.95 -29.67
C LEU A 382 4.29 -4.08 -29.23
N ALA A 383 4.58 -4.01 -27.92
CA ALA A 383 5.93 -4.20 -27.41
C ALA A 383 6.43 -5.63 -27.63
N VAL A 384 5.59 -6.64 -27.37
CA VAL A 384 5.94 -8.05 -27.60
C VAL A 384 6.12 -8.34 -29.10
N GLU A 385 5.23 -7.82 -29.97
CA GLU A 385 5.33 -7.95 -31.41
C GLU A 385 6.64 -7.32 -31.92
N ALA A 386 6.97 -6.11 -31.46
CA ALA A 386 8.20 -5.41 -31.83
C ALA A 386 9.47 -6.16 -31.34
N PHE A 387 9.44 -6.73 -30.15
CA PHE A 387 10.55 -7.54 -29.62
C PHE A 387 10.75 -8.82 -30.42
N ASN A 388 9.68 -9.58 -30.68
CA ASN A 388 9.73 -10.83 -31.42
C ASN A 388 10.10 -10.65 -32.92
N ALA A 389 9.91 -9.46 -33.47
CA ALA A 389 10.37 -9.12 -34.81
C ALA A 389 11.89 -8.92 -34.92
N ARG A 390 12.62 -8.82 -33.81
CA ARG A 390 14.08 -8.60 -33.79
C ARG A 390 14.81 -9.87 -34.18
N PRO A 391 15.75 -9.81 -35.14
CA PRO A 391 16.50 -10.99 -35.58
C PRO A 391 17.53 -11.47 -34.55
N ASP A 392 17.98 -10.58 -33.67
CA ASP A 392 19.02 -10.82 -32.67
C ASP A 392 18.49 -11.21 -31.28
N ARG A 393 17.18 -11.51 -31.16
CA ARG A 393 16.60 -11.89 -29.87
C ARG A 393 17.13 -13.24 -29.39
N ALA A 394 17.38 -13.32 -28.08
CA ALA A 394 17.85 -14.53 -27.42
C ALA A 394 16.71 -15.49 -27.00
N PHE A 395 15.47 -15.03 -27.03
CA PHE A 395 14.25 -15.78 -26.62
C PHE A 395 13.02 -15.21 -27.34
N ASP A 396 11.96 -15.99 -27.34
CA ASP A 396 10.63 -15.59 -27.80
C ASP A 396 9.75 -15.22 -26.59
N VAL A 397 8.77 -14.34 -26.80
CA VAL A 397 7.81 -13.92 -25.77
C VAL A 397 6.38 -14.10 -26.25
N VAL A 398 5.55 -14.70 -25.38
CA VAL A 398 4.11 -14.84 -25.58
C VAL A 398 3.39 -13.86 -24.66
N LEU A 399 2.43 -13.10 -25.20
CA LEU A 399 1.54 -12.25 -24.40
C LEU A 399 0.24 -13.00 -24.10
N ARG A 400 -0.07 -13.14 -22.81
CA ARG A 400 -1.34 -13.72 -22.35
C ARG A 400 -2.19 -12.66 -21.66
N ALA A 401 -3.25 -12.19 -22.34
CA ALA A 401 -4.16 -11.18 -21.77
C ALA A 401 -5.33 -11.86 -21.04
N MET A 402 -5.67 -11.35 -19.85
CA MET A 402 -6.73 -11.81 -18.99
C MET A 402 -7.63 -10.65 -18.59
N ASP A 403 -8.95 -10.85 -18.67
CA ASP A 403 -9.98 -9.87 -18.30
C ASP A 403 -10.35 -10.02 -16.82
N ASP A 404 -10.08 -9.01 -16.02
CA ASP A 404 -10.48 -8.95 -14.61
C ASP A 404 -11.82 -8.21 -14.39
N GLY A 405 -12.36 -7.56 -15.42
CA GLY A 405 -13.57 -6.74 -15.34
C GLY A 405 -13.53 -5.64 -14.30
N GLY A 406 -12.32 -5.22 -13.87
CA GLY A 406 -12.10 -4.25 -12.81
C GLY A 406 -12.42 -4.77 -11.39
N GLN A 407 -12.56 -6.08 -11.20
CA GLN A 407 -13.03 -6.70 -9.96
C GLN A 407 -11.98 -7.58 -9.30
N GLY A 408 -11.74 -7.36 -7.99
CA GLY A 408 -10.76 -8.12 -7.22
C GLY A 408 -10.90 -9.65 -7.30
N PRO A 409 -12.08 -10.25 -7.10
CA PRO A 409 -12.26 -11.70 -7.19
C PRO A 409 -11.91 -12.28 -8.56
N ARG A 410 -12.25 -11.56 -9.64
CA ARG A 410 -11.91 -11.97 -11.03
C ARG A 410 -10.41 -11.82 -11.26
N ALA A 411 -9.80 -10.77 -10.75
CA ALA A 411 -8.35 -10.54 -10.82
C ALA A 411 -7.56 -11.66 -10.11
N ALA A 412 -8.01 -12.11 -8.94
CA ALA A 412 -7.40 -13.24 -8.24
C ALA A 412 -7.51 -14.54 -9.05
N ALA A 413 -8.68 -14.82 -9.63
CA ALA A 413 -8.86 -16.01 -10.48
C ALA A 413 -7.95 -15.95 -11.71
N ALA A 414 -7.93 -14.83 -12.42
CA ALA A 414 -7.10 -14.63 -13.61
C ALA A 414 -5.60 -14.69 -13.29
N ALA A 415 -5.17 -14.21 -12.11
CA ALA A 415 -3.79 -14.35 -11.67
C ALA A 415 -3.40 -15.81 -11.41
N ARG A 416 -4.30 -16.63 -10.83
CA ARG A 416 -4.08 -18.07 -10.68
C ARG A 416 -3.98 -18.77 -12.03
N ASP A 417 -4.86 -18.43 -12.98
CA ASP A 417 -4.82 -19.01 -14.34
C ASP A 417 -3.51 -18.66 -15.07
N LEU A 418 -2.97 -17.46 -14.85
CA LEU A 418 -1.66 -17.07 -15.39
C LEU A 418 -0.53 -17.88 -14.76
N LEU A 419 -0.61 -18.20 -13.47
CA LEU A 419 0.39 -18.99 -12.73
C LEU A 419 0.43 -20.47 -13.16
N GLU A 420 -0.61 -20.99 -13.82
CA GLU A 420 -0.55 -22.33 -14.41
C GLU A 420 0.47 -22.42 -15.57
N ASP A 421 0.82 -21.30 -16.19
CA ASP A 421 1.91 -21.25 -17.18
C ASP A 421 3.25 -21.15 -16.48
N GLY A 422 3.97 -22.25 -16.39
CA GLY A 422 5.31 -22.33 -15.77
C GLY A 422 6.38 -21.43 -16.42
N ARG A 423 6.06 -20.75 -17.55
CA ARG A 423 6.94 -19.81 -18.25
C ARG A 423 6.61 -18.36 -17.95
N LEU A 424 5.64 -18.09 -17.06
CA LEU A 424 5.26 -16.73 -16.67
C LEU A 424 6.41 -16.02 -15.96
N VAL A 425 6.83 -14.87 -16.49
CA VAL A 425 7.96 -14.10 -15.95
C VAL A 425 7.57 -12.73 -15.40
N GLY A 426 6.34 -12.27 -15.66
CA GLY A 426 5.83 -11.01 -15.13
C GLY A 426 4.40 -10.74 -15.58
N VAL A 427 3.71 -9.86 -14.87
CA VAL A 427 2.33 -9.44 -15.17
C VAL A 427 2.26 -7.91 -15.21
N VAL A 428 1.68 -7.36 -16.26
CA VAL A 428 1.39 -5.92 -16.44
C VAL A 428 -0.09 -5.64 -16.14
N GLY A 429 -0.39 -4.56 -15.46
CA GLY A 429 -1.74 -4.21 -14.99
C GLY A 429 -1.85 -4.38 -13.46
N PRO A 430 -3.04 -4.51 -12.88
CA PRO A 430 -4.39 -4.22 -13.36
C PRO A 430 -4.76 -2.74 -13.49
N THR A 431 -6.04 -2.45 -13.88
CA THR A 431 -6.56 -1.08 -14.02
C THR A 431 -7.18 -0.51 -12.76
N THR A 432 -7.56 -1.34 -11.79
CA THR A 432 -8.23 -0.91 -10.55
C THR A 432 -7.48 -1.36 -9.30
N VAL A 433 -7.58 -0.56 -8.22
CA VAL A 433 -6.93 -0.88 -6.94
C VAL A 433 -7.41 -2.21 -6.34
N PRO A 434 -8.71 -2.54 -6.32
CA PRO A 434 -9.17 -3.86 -5.86
C PRO A 434 -8.55 -5.02 -6.63
N SER A 435 -8.40 -4.88 -7.95
CA SER A 435 -7.74 -5.88 -8.80
C SER A 435 -6.25 -6.01 -8.50
N VAL A 436 -5.53 -4.91 -8.26
CA VAL A 436 -4.11 -4.94 -7.84
C VAL A 436 -3.94 -5.70 -6.54
N VAL A 437 -4.73 -5.34 -5.51
CA VAL A 437 -4.62 -5.97 -4.18
C VAL A 437 -4.86 -7.49 -4.27
N ALA A 438 -5.86 -7.90 -5.05
CA ALA A 438 -6.21 -9.31 -5.22
C ALA A 438 -5.16 -10.08 -6.04
N ALA A 439 -4.66 -9.50 -7.14
CA ALA A 439 -3.65 -10.14 -7.98
C ALA A 439 -2.30 -10.26 -7.28
N VAL A 440 -1.86 -9.23 -6.55
CA VAL A 440 -0.62 -9.28 -5.77
C VAL A 440 -0.65 -10.41 -4.75
N ALA A 441 -1.79 -10.64 -4.10
CA ALA A 441 -1.93 -11.71 -3.10
C ALA A 441 -1.69 -13.12 -3.69
N GLU A 442 -2.03 -13.33 -4.96
CA GLU A 442 -1.80 -14.62 -5.64
C GLU A 442 -0.37 -14.72 -6.19
N LEU A 443 0.18 -13.64 -6.76
CA LEU A 443 1.48 -13.66 -7.46
C LEU A 443 2.67 -13.63 -6.52
N VAL A 444 2.53 -13.09 -5.31
CA VAL A 444 3.63 -12.83 -4.38
C VAL A 444 4.39 -14.08 -3.96
N ASP A 445 3.69 -15.18 -3.69
CA ASP A 445 4.29 -16.43 -3.22
C ASP A 445 5.08 -17.15 -4.35
N HIS A 446 4.81 -16.79 -5.61
CA HIS A 446 5.51 -17.31 -6.80
C HIS A 446 6.64 -16.38 -7.28
N SER A 447 6.88 -15.27 -6.56
CA SER A 447 7.88 -14.26 -6.92
C SER A 447 7.70 -13.64 -8.31
N VAL A 448 6.50 -13.73 -8.88
CA VAL A 448 6.17 -13.14 -10.19
C VAL A 448 5.95 -11.63 -10.01
N PRO A 449 6.67 -10.76 -10.74
CA PRO A 449 6.48 -9.32 -10.63
C PRO A 449 5.15 -8.89 -11.25
N LEU A 450 4.41 -8.05 -10.50
CA LEU A 450 3.25 -7.30 -10.98
C LEU A 450 3.62 -5.83 -11.16
N ILE A 451 3.43 -5.29 -12.37
CA ILE A 451 3.79 -3.91 -12.70
C ILE A 451 2.52 -3.14 -13.05
N SER A 452 2.09 -2.24 -12.16
CA SER A 452 0.88 -1.44 -12.36
C SER A 452 1.21 -0.08 -12.97
N VAL A 453 0.66 0.20 -14.15
CA VAL A 453 0.86 1.49 -14.86
C VAL A 453 -0.29 2.48 -14.63
N LEU A 454 -1.50 2.01 -14.33
CA LEU A 454 -2.68 2.85 -14.12
C LEU A 454 -3.15 2.87 -12.67
N ALA A 455 -3.42 1.71 -12.09
CA ALA A 455 -3.90 1.63 -10.72
C ALA A 455 -2.75 1.92 -9.75
N ALA A 456 -2.89 3.01 -9.00
CA ALA A 456 -1.98 3.34 -7.92
C ALA A 456 -2.61 2.97 -6.58
N VAL A 457 -1.91 2.16 -5.80
CA VAL A 457 -2.38 1.79 -4.47
C VAL A 457 -2.15 2.98 -3.52
N PRO A 458 -3.22 3.53 -2.92
CA PRO A 458 -3.10 4.69 -2.02
C PRO A 458 -2.12 4.44 -0.89
N ASN A 459 -1.37 5.49 -0.50
CA ASN A 459 -0.47 5.44 0.65
C ASN A 459 -1.24 4.98 1.90
N GLY A 460 -0.74 3.91 2.54
CA GLY A 460 -1.40 3.29 3.71
C GLY A 460 -2.38 2.16 3.37
N THR A 461 -2.56 1.79 2.11
CA THR A 461 -3.16 0.50 1.76
C THR A 461 -2.10 -0.57 1.99
N THR A 462 -2.38 -1.51 2.87
CA THR A 462 -1.43 -2.55 3.25
C THR A 462 -1.34 -3.60 2.15
N LEU A 463 -0.46 -3.38 1.20
CA LEU A 463 0.16 -4.49 0.47
C LEU A 463 1.27 -5.02 1.39
N GLU A 464 0.88 -5.86 2.38
CA GLU A 464 1.79 -6.28 3.45
C GLU A 464 2.73 -7.40 3.00
N GLY A 465 3.99 -7.27 3.40
CA GLY A 465 5.03 -8.27 3.33
C GLY A 465 6.27 -7.80 2.58
N GLN A 466 7.44 -8.25 3.04
CA GLN A 466 8.73 -8.02 2.36
C GLN A 466 8.71 -8.55 0.91
N THR A 467 8.05 -9.67 0.67
CA THR A 467 7.94 -10.29 -0.66
C THR A 467 7.06 -9.45 -1.59
N THR A 468 6.00 -8.82 -1.08
CA THR A 468 5.16 -7.90 -1.88
C THR A 468 5.95 -6.67 -2.33
N LYS A 469 6.80 -6.09 -1.48
CA LYS A 469 7.71 -5.01 -1.87
C LYS A 469 8.74 -5.45 -2.91
N ARG A 470 8.99 -6.74 -3.02
CA ARG A 470 9.94 -7.32 -4.00
C ARG A 470 9.29 -7.65 -5.34
N THR A 471 7.98 -7.86 -5.40
CA THR A 471 7.26 -8.32 -6.59
C THR A 471 6.24 -7.33 -7.12
N TYR A 472 5.81 -6.32 -6.33
CA TYR A 472 4.92 -5.27 -6.79
C TYR A 472 5.69 -4.01 -7.18
N PHE A 473 5.49 -3.58 -8.43
CA PHE A 473 6.11 -2.39 -9.01
C PHE A 473 5.02 -1.41 -9.44
N GLU A 474 5.14 -0.19 -8.96
CA GLU A 474 4.24 0.92 -9.30
C GLU A 474 5.09 2.09 -9.80
N PRO A 475 5.52 2.04 -11.07
CA PRO A 475 6.42 3.06 -11.65
C PRO A 475 5.63 4.30 -12.10
N ARG A 476 4.71 4.76 -11.27
CA ARG A 476 3.91 5.98 -11.51
C ARG A 476 3.87 6.83 -10.24
N PRO A 477 3.67 8.16 -10.37
CA PRO A 477 3.42 9.03 -9.24
C PRO A 477 2.14 8.61 -8.49
N SER A 478 2.10 8.86 -7.16
CA SER A 478 0.90 8.62 -6.38
C SER A 478 -0.27 9.50 -6.83
N PRO A 479 -1.54 9.06 -6.64
CA PRO A 479 -2.70 9.89 -6.96
C PRO A 479 -2.67 11.27 -6.30
N ASP A 480 -2.14 11.35 -5.07
CA ASP A 480 -2.02 12.59 -4.31
C ASP A 480 -1.06 13.60 -4.97
N SER A 481 -0.08 13.11 -5.75
CA SER A 481 0.88 13.94 -6.48
C SER A 481 0.31 14.57 -7.75
N MET A 482 -0.84 14.14 -8.24
CA MET A 482 -1.45 14.65 -9.49
C MET A 482 -1.87 16.12 -9.40
N ILE A 483 -1.95 16.67 -8.19
CA ILE A 483 -2.21 18.09 -7.97
C ILE A 483 -0.98 18.97 -8.23
N VAL A 484 0.24 18.41 -8.13
CA VAL A 484 1.52 19.14 -8.20
C VAL A 484 1.73 19.86 -9.52
N PRO A 485 1.43 19.29 -10.72
CA PRO A 485 1.61 19.96 -11.98
C PRO A 485 0.87 21.30 -12.07
N PHE A 486 -0.38 21.32 -11.64
CA PHE A 486 -1.17 22.55 -11.67
C PHE A 486 -0.78 23.51 -10.53
N ALA A 487 -0.46 23.01 -9.33
CA ALA A 487 0.06 23.84 -8.24
C ALA A 487 1.36 24.57 -8.65
N ARG A 488 2.25 23.86 -9.36
CA ARG A 488 3.47 24.46 -9.91
C ARG A 488 3.14 25.55 -10.95
N HIS A 489 2.19 25.29 -11.86
CA HIS A 489 1.73 26.28 -12.83
C HIS A 489 1.20 27.55 -12.16
N LEU A 490 0.41 27.41 -11.08
CA LEU A 490 -0.08 28.57 -10.31
C LEU A 490 1.09 29.34 -9.66
N SER A 491 2.09 28.62 -9.10
CA SER A 491 3.27 29.24 -8.51
C SER A 491 4.10 30.03 -9.54
N GLU A 492 4.32 29.49 -10.74
CA GLU A 492 5.05 30.17 -11.81
C GLU A 492 4.31 31.40 -12.34
N ARG A 493 2.98 31.46 -12.15
CA ARG A 493 2.16 32.65 -12.45
C ARG A 493 2.07 33.64 -11.30
N GLY A 494 2.72 33.37 -10.17
CA GLY A 494 2.67 34.23 -9.00
C GLY A 494 1.29 34.30 -8.32
N VAL A 495 0.47 33.24 -8.43
CA VAL A 495 -0.83 33.14 -7.78
C VAL A 495 -0.61 33.02 -6.28
N LEU A 496 -1.13 33.97 -5.51
CA LEU A 496 -1.01 34.00 -4.05
C LEU A 496 -2.27 33.48 -3.31
N ARG A 497 -3.45 33.57 -3.91
CA ARG A 497 -4.69 33.08 -3.32
C ARG A 497 -5.29 31.99 -4.21
N THR A 498 -5.31 30.80 -3.68
CA THR A 498 -5.89 29.62 -4.36
C THR A 498 -7.11 29.13 -3.60
N ALA A 499 -8.24 28.96 -4.26
CA ALA A 499 -9.39 28.26 -3.69
C ALA A 499 -9.39 26.80 -4.17
N VAL A 500 -9.70 25.88 -3.26
CA VAL A 500 -9.82 24.46 -3.55
C VAL A 500 -11.27 24.04 -3.37
N VAL A 501 -11.93 23.62 -4.43
CA VAL A 501 -13.23 22.94 -4.36
C VAL A 501 -12.96 21.48 -4.06
N GLU A 502 -13.22 21.10 -2.81
CA GLU A 502 -12.97 19.77 -2.27
C GLU A 502 -14.17 18.86 -2.50
N ASP A 503 -14.07 17.92 -3.39
CA ASP A 503 -15.14 16.94 -3.63
C ASP A 503 -14.97 15.74 -2.72
N ARG A 504 -15.80 15.61 -1.69
CA ARG A 504 -15.73 14.54 -0.69
C ARG A 504 -16.13 13.16 -1.22
N ASP A 505 -16.76 13.08 -2.40
CA ASP A 505 -17.02 11.82 -3.09
C ASP A 505 -15.70 11.08 -3.46
N GLY A 506 -14.63 11.82 -3.71
CA GLY A 506 -13.29 11.26 -3.96
C GLY A 506 -12.61 10.67 -2.71
N GLY A 507 -13.22 10.78 -1.53
CA GLY A 507 -12.81 10.12 -0.30
C GLY A 507 -11.38 10.51 0.13
N ARG A 508 -10.62 9.49 0.56
CA ARG A 508 -9.29 9.69 1.17
C ARG A 508 -8.26 10.37 0.27
N SER A 509 -8.26 10.05 -1.03
CA SER A 509 -7.30 10.65 -1.98
C SER A 509 -7.52 12.15 -2.12
N THR A 510 -8.79 12.59 -2.21
CA THR A 510 -9.17 14.01 -2.23
C THR A 510 -8.71 14.72 -0.95
N TRP A 511 -8.99 14.13 0.20
CA TRP A 511 -8.60 14.70 1.49
C TRP A 511 -7.08 14.90 1.60
N PHE A 512 -6.26 13.90 1.19
CA PHE A 512 -4.80 14.02 1.20
C PHE A 512 -4.29 15.12 0.27
N ALA A 513 -4.82 15.20 -0.96
CA ALA A 513 -4.43 16.22 -1.93
C ALA A 513 -4.78 17.62 -1.42
N VAL A 514 -5.97 17.82 -0.86
CA VAL A 514 -6.42 19.10 -0.29
C VAL A 514 -5.56 19.52 0.91
N ASN A 515 -5.28 18.60 1.84
CA ASN A 515 -4.41 18.89 2.98
C ASN A 515 -2.97 19.20 2.56
N SER A 516 -2.47 18.53 1.54
CA SER A 516 -1.16 18.86 0.97
C SER A 516 -1.12 20.28 0.44
N LEU A 517 -2.18 20.74 -0.29
CA LEU A 517 -2.28 22.10 -0.78
C LEU A 517 -2.41 23.14 0.34
N LYS A 518 -3.13 22.83 1.42
CA LYS A 518 -3.25 23.73 2.58
C LYS A 518 -1.89 23.89 3.29
N LYS A 519 -1.10 22.82 3.39
CA LYS A 519 0.24 22.82 4.03
C LYS A 519 1.31 23.44 3.12
N THR A 520 1.20 23.24 1.81
CA THR A 520 2.16 23.71 0.80
C THR A 520 1.41 24.36 -0.34
N PRO A 521 0.81 25.54 -0.10
CA PRO A 521 0.03 26.24 -1.13
C PRO A 521 0.93 26.73 -2.28
N PRO A 522 0.36 26.95 -3.47
CA PRO A 522 1.07 27.61 -4.54
C PRO A 522 1.70 28.94 -4.08
N SER A 523 2.90 29.24 -4.55
CA SER A 523 3.66 30.45 -4.18
C SER A 523 3.89 30.60 -2.65
N GLN A 524 4.02 29.51 -1.90
CA GLN A 524 4.20 29.55 -0.44
C GLN A 524 5.35 30.48 0.00
N ALA A 525 6.48 30.45 -0.70
CA ALA A 525 7.63 31.31 -0.37
C ALA A 525 7.33 32.83 -0.50
N GLN A 526 6.28 33.21 -1.23
CA GLN A 526 5.82 34.56 -1.39
C GLN A 526 4.53 34.87 -0.56
N GLY A 527 4.20 34.02 0.40
CA GLY A 527 3.01 34.17 1.24
C GLY A 527 1.72 33.64 0.60
N GLY A 528 1.83 32.69 -0.33
CA GLY A 528 0.68 32.04 -0.95
C GLY A 528 -0.18 31.30 0.07
N THR A 529 -1.50 31.27 -0.17
CA THR A 529 -2.51 30.63 0.68
C THR A 529 -3.45 29.74 -0.15
N ALA A 530 -4.01 28.71 0.49
CA ALA A 530 -5.04 27.86 -0.08
C ALA A 530 -6.21 27.70 0.90
N THR A 531 -7.44 27.97 0.41
CA THR A 531 -8.69 27.76 1.17
C THR A 531 -9.44 26.56 0.61
N SER A 532 -10.10 25.78 1.46
CA SER A 532 -10.89 24.60 1.04
C SER A 532 -12.38 24.88 1.19
N HIS A 533 -13.15 24.50 0.18
CA HIS A 533 -14.59 24.66 0.08
C HIS A 533 -15.20 23.29 -0.27
N PRO A 534 -15.67 22.53 0.73
CA PRO A 534 -16.12 21.16 0.53
C PRO A 534 -17.49 21.11 -0.15
N VAL A 535 -17.64 20.07 -1.00
CA VAL A 535 -18.92 19.56 -1.50
C VAL A 535 -19.09 18.15 -0.98
N GLU A 536 -20.17 17.91 -0.24
CA GLU A 536 -20.43 16.60 0.35
C GLU A 536 -20.66 15.54 -0.74
N ALA A 537 -20.38 14.27 -0.42
CA ALA A 537 -20.47 13.19 -1.38
C ALA A 537 -21.88 12.96 -1.93
N ASP A 538 -22.90 13.23 -1.14
CA ASP A 538 -24.32 13.12 -1.49
C ASP A 538 -24.92 14.42 -2.08
N SER A 539 -24.10 15.47 -2.24
CA SER A 539 -24.52 16.80 -2.77
C SER A 539 -23.93 17.04 -4.16
N GLU A 540 -24.72 17.63 -5.06
CA GLU A 540 -24.26 18.18 -6.33
C GLU A 540 -24.31 19.73 -6.34
N ASP A 541 -24.44 20.39 -5.18
CA ASP A 541 -24.47 21.85 -5.08
C ASP A 541 -23.08 22.50 -5.20
N PHE A 542 -22.51 22.39 -6.38
CA PHE A 542 -21.26 23.08 -6.72
C PHE A 542 -21.42 24.59 -6.81
N ALA A 543 -22.62 25.08 -7.09
CA ALA A 543 -22.86 26.51 -7.21
C ALA A 543 -22.62 27.25 -5.88
N SER A 544 -23.08 26.69 -4.77
CA SER A 544 -22.87 27.28 -3.43
C SER A 544 -21.39 27.17 -3.00
N ALA A 545 -20.73 26.03 -3.22
CA ALA A 545 -19.32 25.85 -2.90
C ALA A 545 -18.42 26.80 -3.72
N VAL A 546 -18.70 26.96 -5.01
CA VAL A 546 -17.97 27.89 -5.89
C VAL A 546 -18.22 29.33 -5.44
N ARG A 547 -19.44 29.71 -5.05
CA ARG A 547 -19.73 31.04 -4.52
C ARG A 547 -18.93 31.33 -3.26
N ALA A 548 -18.89 30.40 -2.34
CA ALA A 548 -18.05 30.49 -1.13
C ALA A 548 -16.56 30.59 -1.46
N ALA A 549 -16.07 29.80 -2.45
CA ALA A 549 -14.71 29.86 -2.93
C ALA A 549 -14.38 31.25 -3.51
N LEU A 550 -15.24 31.80 -4.38
CA LEU A 550 -15.00 33.10 -5.03
C LEU A 550 -15.11 34.26 -4.04
N ALA A 551 -15.84 34.12 -2.93
CA ALA A 551 -15.89 35.13 -1.86
C ALA A 551 -14.51 35.34 -1.17
N THR A 552 -13.57 34.41 -1.32
CA THR A 552 -12.16 34.54 -0.81
C THR A 552 -11.27 35.32 -1.79
N ASP A 553 -11.82 35.87 -2.88
CA ASP A 553 -11.07 36.54 -3.95
C ASP A 553 -9.88 35.72 -4.48
N PRO A 554 -10.11 34.50 -4.94
CA PRO A 554 -9.02 33.62 -5.42
C PRO A 554 -8.50 34.09 -6.78
N GLN A 555 -7.19 33.94 -6.98
CA GLN A 555 -6.54 34.18 -8.28
C GLN A 555 -6.47 32.91 -9.13
N GLY A 556 -6.66 31.73 -8.50
CA GLY A 556 -6.73 30.43 -9.15
C GLY A 556 -7.66 29.48 -8.39
N VAL A 557 -8.29 28.55 -9.10
CA VAL A 557 -9.19 27.56 -8.51
C VAL A 557 -8.76 26.15 -8.89
N MET A 558 -8.72 25.26 -7.89
CA MET A 558 -8.48 23.84 -8.06
C MET A 558 -9.73 23.04 -7.70
N TYR A 559 -10.15 22.15 -8.57
CA TYR A 559 -11.09 21.08 -8.21
C TYR A 559 -10.28 19.83 -7.83
N VAL A 560 -10.56 19.26 -6.68
CA VAL A 560 -9.96 18.03 -6.22
C VAL A 560 -11.04 17.00 -5.94
N GLY A 561 -11.15 16.01 -6.81
CA GLY A 561 -12.14 14.94 -6.80
C GLY A 561 -11.82 13.89 -7.85
N THR A 562 -12.63 12.84 -7.95
CA THR A 562 -12.38 11.70 -8.84
C THR A 562 -13.41 11.56 -9.95
N SER A 563 -14.58 12.22 -9.84
CA SER A 563 -15.71 12.10 -10.76
C SER A 563 -15.63 13.11 -11.91
N PRO A 564 -15.63 12.65 -13.19
CA PRO A 564 -15.70 13.54 -14.35
C PRO A 564 -16.95 14.40 -14.37
N ARG A 565 -18.10 13.81 -14.03
CA ARG A 565 -19.39 14.52 -13.99
C ARG A 565 -19.37 15.66 -12.96
N ARG A 566 -18.87 15.37 -11.74
CA ARG A 566 -18.84 16.37 -10.67
C ARG A 566 -17.84 17.48 -10.94
N ALA A 567 -16.71 17.15 -11.58
CA ALA A 567 -15.76 18.15 -12.09
C ALA A 567 -16.39 19.07 -13.14
N ALA A 568 -17.22 18.52 -14.03
CA ALA A 568 -17.95 19.30 -15.03
C ALA A 568 -18.97 20.27 -14.37
N LEU A 569 -19.69 19.83 -13.33
CA LEU A 569 -20.58 20.72 -12.56
C LEU A 569 -19.80 21.87 -11.91
N CYS A 570 -18.62 21.60 -11.37
CA CYS A 570 -17.73 22.63 -10.83
C CYS A 570 -17.27 23.62 -11.92
N ALA A 571 -16.87 23.12 -13.09
CA ALA A 571 -16.43 23.95 -14.21
C ALA A 571 -17.56 24.87 -14.72
N MET A 572 -18.77 24.35 -14.86
CA MET A 572 -19.94 25.11 -15.23
C MET A 572 -20.27 26.21 -14.18
N ALA A 573 -20.27 25.85 -12.90
CA ALA A 573 -20.51 26.78 -11.80
C ALA A 573 -19.48 27.92 -11.76
N LEU A 574 -18.19 27.64 -11.98
CA LEU A 574 -17.14 28.66 -12.07
C LEU A 574 -17.35 29.61 -13.24
N ARG A 575 -17.72 29.10 -14.39
CA ARG A 575 -17.99 29.88 -15.60
C ARG A 575 -19.23 30.76 -15.40
N ASP A 576 -20.33 30.19 -14.88
CA ASP A 576 -21.60 30.91 -14.67
C ASP A 576 -21.46 32.06 -13.66
N GLN A 577 -20.57 31.89 -12.67
CA GLN A 577 -20.24 32.94 -11.70
C GLN A 577 -19.12 33.88 -12.18
N GLY A 578 -18.71 33.76 -13.45
CA GLY A 578 -17.85 34.74 -14.12
C GLY A 578 -16.36 34.60 -13.80
N PHE A 579 -15.90 33.50 -13.16
CA PHE A 579 -14.46 33.31 -12.90
C PHE A 579 -13.68 33.15 -14.20
N ARG A 580 -12.56 33.86 -14.31
CA ARG A 580 -11.66 33.86 -15.50
C ARG A 580 -10.23 33.54 -15.18
N GLY A 581 -9.91 33.26 -13.91
CA GLY A 581 -8.58 32.82 -13.50
C GLY A 581 -8.25 31.38 -13.95
N PRO A 582 -7.02 30.94 -13.75
CA PRO A 582 -6.62 29.59 -14.06
C PRO A 582 -7.39 28.58 -13.19
N CYS A 583 -7.95 27.56 -13.88
CA CYS A 583 -8.64 26.43 -13.26
C CYS A 583 -7.90 25.12 -13.58
N GLY A 584 -7.93 24.15 -12.67
CA GLY A 584 -7.34 22.86 -12.94
C GLY A 584 -7.75 21.79 -11.94
N SER A 585 -7.35 20.57 -12.24
CA SER A 585 -7.67 19.38 -11.46
C SER A 585 -6.57 18.33 -11.54
N VAL A 586 -6.83 17.22 -10.84
CA VAL A 586 -6.07 15.98 -10.89
C VAL A 586 -6.46 15.15 -12.13
N GLU A 587 -5.82 13.98 -12.30
CA GLU A 587 -5.96 13.12 -13.48
C GLU A 587 -7.35 12.49 -13.63
N GLN A 588 -7.94 11.99 -12.54
CA GLN A 588 -9.11 11.12 -12.60
C GLN A 588 -10.33 11.75 -13.31
N PRO A 589 -10.65 13.04 -13.13
CA PRO A 589 -11.72 13.69 -13.89
C PRO A 589 -11.38 13.94 -15.37
N PHE A 590 -10.11 13.81 -15.78
CA PHE A 590 -9.67 14.14 -17.14
C PHE A 590 -10.05 13.05 -18.15
N THR A 591 -11.30 13.02 -18.51
CA THR A 591 -11.90 12.03 -19.43
C THR A 591 -12.69 12.72 -20.52
N GLN A 592 -13.09 11.97 -21.55
CA GLN A 592 -14.00 12.49 -22.59
C GLN A 592 -15.35 12.89 -22.00
N GLU A 593 -15.86 12.16 -20.99
CA GLU A 593 -17.09 12.51 -20.27
C GLU A 593 -17.04 13.92 -19.66
N PHE A 594 -15.91 14.31 -19.03
CA PHE A 594 -15.72 15.66 -18.52
C PHE A 594 -15.81 16.69 -19.64
N LEU A 595 -15.14 16.46 -20.76
CA LEU A 595 -15.12 17.38 -21.90
C LEU A 595 -16.51 17.55 -22.50
N ASP A 596 -17.26 16.46 -22.65
CA ASP A 596 -18.60 16.46 -23.21
C ASP A 596 -19.59 17.16 -22.30
N LEU A 597 -19.55 16.91 -20.99
CA LEU A 597 -20.46 17.50 -20.00
C LEU A 597 -20.14 18.96 -19.71
N ALA A 598 -18.88 19.32 -19.54
CA ALA A 598 -18.49 20.70 -19.26
C ALA A 598 -18.56 21.60 -20.50
N GLY A 599 -18.39 21.00 -21.70
CA GLY A 599 -18.44 21.74 -22.96
C GLY A 599 -17.52 22.98 -22.94
N PRO A 600 -18.05 24.18 -23.27
CA PRO A 600 -17.25 25.40 -23.24
C PRO A 600 -16.71 25.80 -21.85
N ALA A 601 -17.20 25.21 -20.75
CA ALA A 601 -16.67 25.47 -19.41
C ALA A 601 -15.36 24.73 -19.13
N ALA A 602 -15.02 23.73 -19.92
CA ALA A 602 -13.74 23.03 -19.85
C ALA A 602 -12.58 23.84 -20.44
N GLU A 603 -12.88 24.85 -21.27
CA GLU A 603 -11.83 25.62 -21.96
C GLU A 603 -10.85 26.30 -20.99
N GLY A 604 -9.56 26.08 -21.21
CA GLY A 604 -8.49 26.63 -20.38
C GLY A 604 -8.20 25.86 -19.11
N TRP A 605 -8.90 24.75 -18.82
CA TRP A 605 -8.61 23.91 -17.67
C TRP A 605 -7.29 23.15 -17.82
N TYR A 606 -6.57 23.02 -16.71
CA TYR A 606 -5.32 22.28 -16.61
C TYR A 606 -5.51 20.98 -15.83
N PHE A 607 -4.78 19.94 -16.23
CA PHE A 607 -4.79 18.65 -15.56
C PHE A 607 -3.38 18.11 -15.34
N GLY A 608 -3.11 17.68 -14.10
CA GLY A 608 -1.92 16.91 -13.80
C GLY A 608 -2.17 15.43 -14.03
N THR A 609 -1.32 14.76 -14.81
CA THR A 609 -1.50 13.35 -15.18
C THR A 609 -0.22 12.54 -15.03
N ALA A 610 -0.34 11.21 -15.02
CA ALA A 610 0.77 10.27 -15.09
C ALA A 610 0.97 9.65 -16.48
N HIS A 611 0.15 10.03 -17.47
CA HIS A 611 0.24 9.54 -18.85
C HIS A 611 0.66 10.63 -19.81
N VAL A 612 1.27 10.23 -20.94
CA VAL A 612 1.77 11.11 -21.97
C VAL A 612 0.90 11.07 -23.24
N ASP A 613 1.04 12.13 -24.06
CA ASP A 613 0.72 12.05 -25.48
C ASP A 613 2.01 11.71 -26.26
N PRO A 614 2.11 10.53 -26.88
CA PRO A 614 3.31 10.15 -27.63
C PRO A 614 3.56 11.02 -28.87
N ASP A 615 2.57 11.70 -29.42
CA ASP A 615 2.75 12.65 -30.51
C ASP A 615 3.48 13.91 -30.06
N GLY A 616 3.30 14.32 -28.80
CA GLY A 616 4.02 15.44 -28.19
C GLY A 616 5.46 15.12 -27.80
N LEU A 617 5.87 13.84 -27.86
CA LEU A 617 7.22 13.40 -27.48
C LEU A 617 8.02 13.00 -28.71
N PRO A 618 9.14 13.69 -29.05
CA PRO A 618 9.93 13.38 -30.23
C PRO A 618 10.37 11.91 -30.32
N GLY A 619 10.71 11.30 -29.18
CA GLY A 619 11.16 9.90 -29.10
C GLY A 619 10.04 8.86 -29.26
N ALA A 620 8.77 9.23 -29.09
CA ALA A 620 7.63 8.32 -29.11
C ALA A 620 6.82 8.33 -30.44
N LYS A 621 7.17 9.19 -31.40
CA LYS A 621 6.45 9.30 -32.70
C LYS A 621 6.41 8.00 -33.48
N ALA A 622 7.48 7.21 -33.45
CA ALA A 622 7.51 5.90 -34.12
C ALA A 622 6.52 4.92 -33.49
N PHE A 623 6.41 4.92 -32.14
CA PHE A 623 5.40 4.15 -31.42
C PHE A 623 3.99 4.59 -31.80
N ALA A 624 3.69 5.89 -31.78
CA ALA A 624 2.39 6.44 -32.12
C ALA A 624 1.96 6.03 -33.55
N ALA A 625 2.88 6.10 -34.52
CA ALA A 625 2.64 5.66 -35.89
C ALA A 625 2.38 4.14 -35.99
N ALA A 626 3.19 3.32 -35.30
CA ALA A 626 3.02 1.87 -35.27
C ALA A 626 1.69 1.46 -34.60
N TYR A 627 1.35 2.12 -33.48
CA TYR A 627 0.10 1.90 -32.76
C TYR A 627 -1.11 2.18 -33.64
N ARG A 628 -1.17 3.34 -34.30
CA ARG A 628 -2.26 3.70 -35.21
C ARG A 628 -2.39 2.74 -36.38
N LYS A 629 -1.26 2.38 -37.00
CA LYS A 629 -1.24 1.40 -38.11
C LYS A 629 -1.78 0.05 -37.66
N ARG A 630 -1.39 -0.40 -36.47
CA ARG A 630 -1.76 -1.74 -35.96
C ARG A 630 -3.24 -1.85 -35.61
N TRP A 631 -3.81 -0.78 -35.04
CA TRP A 631 -5.18 -0.78 -34.52
C TRP A 631 -6.17 0.00 -35.37
N GLY A 632 -5.76 0.55 -36.49
CA GLY A 632 -6.62 1.33 -37.39
C GLY A 632 -7.09 2.67 -36.78
N VAL A 633 -6.31 3.26 -35.87
CA VAL A 633 -6.66 4.52 -35.21
C VAL A 633 -6.37 5.69 -36.18
N PRO A 634 -7.34 6.60 -36.44
CA PRO A 634 -7.13 7.75 -37.32
C PRO A 634 -5.97 8.65 -36.86
N ALA A 635 -5.24 9.25 -37.80
CA ALA A 635 -4.09 10.11 -37.47
C ALA A 635 -4.45 11.32 -36.60
N ALA A 636 -5.67 11.84 -36.69
CA ALA A 636 -6.16 12.95 -35.90
C ALA A 636 -6.65 12.54 -34.50
N THR A 637 -6.73 11.24 -34.19
CA THR A 637 -7.16 10.73 -32.89
C THR A 637 -5.93 10.53 -32.02
N PRO A 638 -5.91 11.08 -30.78
CA PRO A 638 -4.83 10.81 -29.84
C PRO A 638 -4.68 9.30 -29.57
N VAL A 639 -3.46 8.85 -29.28
CA VAL A 639 -3.25 7.50 -28.75
C VAL A 639 -3.90 7.41 -27.37
N GLU A 640 -4.58 6.31 -27.11
CA GLU A 640 -5.29 6.12 -25.84
C GLU A 640 -4.34 6.22 -24.64
N PRO A 641 -4.78 6.85 -23.53
CA PRO A 641 -3.98 6.99 -22.31
C PRO A 641 -3.44 5.64 -21.81
N TYR A 642 -2.20 5.64 -21.31
CA TYR A 642 -1.51 4.46 -20.76
C TYR A 642 -1.05 3.40 -21.77
N ALA A 643 -1.30 3.54 -23.04
CA ALA A 643 -0.78 2.63 -24.06
C ALA A 643 0.75 2.72 -24.18
N THR A 644 1.31 3.94 -24.09
CA THR A 644 2.76 4.19 -24.15
C THR A 644 3.45 3.63 -22.91
N GLU A 645 2.88 3.84 -21.73
CA GLU A 645 3.42 3.36 -20.46
C GLU A 645 3.38 1.81 -20.40
N ALA A 646 2.32 1.19 -20.90
CA ALA A 646 2.24 -0.27 -20.98
C ALA A 646 3.28 -0.86 -21.94
N TYR A 647 3.52 -0.19 -23.08
CA TYR A 647 4.60 -0.53 -24.01
C TYR A 647 5.96 -0.47 -23.32
N ASP A 648 6.23 0.60 -22.59
CA ASP A 648 7.49 0.83 -21.88
C ASP A 648 7.74 -0.21 -20.79
N VAL A 649 6.75 -0.52 -19.95
CA VAL A 649 6.93 -1.50 -18.85
C VAL A 649 7.12 -2.92 -19.36
N VAL A 650 6.53 -3.28 -20.49
CA VAL A 650 6.87 -4.54 -21.17
C VAL A 650 8.33 -4.54 -21.60
N HIS A 651 8.82 -3.47 -22.22
CA HIS A 651 10.23 -3.39 -22.59
C HIS A 651 11.16 -3.39 -21.38
N TRP A 652 10.78 -2.76 -20.26
CA TRP A 652 11.50 -2.85 -19.00
C TRP A 652 11.55 -4.30 -18.48
N THR A 653 10.44 -5.03 -18.56
CA THR A 653 10.37 -6.46 -18.21
C THR A 653 11.25 -7.31 -19.14
N LEU A 654 11.25 -7.02 -20.45
CA LEU A 654 12.08 -7.69 -21.44
C LEU A 654 13.58 -7.46 -21.22
N GLN A 655 13.97 -6.23 -20.84
CA GLN A 655 15.35 -5.92 -20.43
C GLN A 655 15.76 -6.73 -19.20
N ALA A 656 14.88 -6.77 -18.18
CA ALA A 656 15.11 -7.54 -16.96
C ALA A 656 15.21 -9.06 -17.24
N LEU A 657 14.34 -9.58 -18.12
CA LEU A 657 14.37 -10.97 -18.55
C LEU A 657 15.69 -11.30 -19.30
N GLY A 658 16.13 -10.42 -20.20
CA GLY A 658 17.41 -10.59 -20.92
C GLY A 658 18.59 -10.71 -19.95
N THR A 659 18.62 -9.86 -18.92
CA THR A 659 19.64 -9.93 -17.86
C THR A 659 19.55 -11.26 -17.07
N THR A 660 18.32 -11.70 -16.77
CA THR A 660 18.06 -12.94 -16.01
C THR A 660 18.47 -14.18 -16.79
N VAL A 661 18.14 -14.25 -18.08
CA VAL A 661 18.53 -15.36 -18.97
C VAL A 661 20.05 -15.44 -19.10
N GLY A 662 20.72 -14.29 -19.25
CA GLY A 662 22.19 -14.23 -19.33
C GLY A 662 22.89 -14.69 -18.06
N ASN A 663 22.24 -14.58 -16.90
CA ASN A 663 22.79 -14.99 -15.59
C ASN A 663 22.38 -16.39 -15.15
N HIS A 664 21.68 -17.16 -15.98
CA HIS A 664 21.24 -18.55 -15.69
C HIS A 664 20.53 -18.70 -14.34
N ALA A 665 19.61 -17.78 -14.01
CA ALA A 665 18.90 -17.79 -12.74
C ALA A 665 18.05 -19.07 -12.57
N GLU A 666 18.02 -19.63 -11.36
CA GLU A 666 17.24 -20.84 -11.03
C GLU A 666 15.72 -20.63 -11.19
N SER A 667 15.22 -19.40 -10.90
CA SER A 667 13.84 -18.98 -11.11
C SER A 667 13.78 -17.73 -11.98
N MET A 668 13.22 -17.84 -13.17
CA MET A 668 13.09 -16.71 -14.10
C MET A 668 12.26 -15.57 -13.52
N ALA A 669 11.12 -15.84 -12.89
CA ALA A 669 10.26 -14.82 -12.30
C ALA A 669 10.97 -14.04 -11.16
N SER A 670 11.65 -14.75 -10.27
CA SER A 670 12.45 -14.15 -9.19
C SER A 670 13.63 -13.34 -9.73
N GLY A 671 14.30 -13.84 -10.76
CA GLY A 671 15.39 -13.14 -11.45
C GLY A 671 14.92 -11.82 -12.09
N VAL A 672 13.79 -11.86 -12.79
CA VAL A 672 13.16 -10.66 -13.39
C VAL A 672 12.77 -9.65 -12.30
N SER A 673 12.14 -10.09 -11.20
CA SER A 673 11.83 -9.21 -10.07
C SER A 673 13.07 -8.54 -9.49
N ASN A 674 14.19 -9.24 -9.37
CA ASN A 674 15.47 -8.71 -8.91
C ASN A 674 16.07 -7.69 -9.90
N ALA A 675 16.07 -8.03 -11.19
CA ALA A 675 16.61 -7.17 -12.25
C ALA A 675 15.81 -5.86 -12.39
N LEU A 676 14.48 -5.91 -12.31
CA LEU A 676 13.60 -4.73 -12.31
C LEU A 676 13.94 -3.76 -11.17
N ARG A 677 14.35 -4.28 -9.99
CA ARG A 677 14.77 -3.41 -8.87
C ARG A 677 16.13 -2.75 -9.06
N GLN A 678 17.03 -3.45 -9.72
CA GLN A 678 18.42 -3.01 -9.81
C GLN A 678 18.69 -2.13 -11.03
N THR A 679 17.91 -2.31 -12.11
CA THR A 679 18.22 -1.69 -13.39
C THR A 679 17.09 -0.75 -13.85
N PRO A 680 17.32 0.57 -13.87
CA PRO A 680 16.35 1.49 -14.44
C PRO A 680 16.24 1.29 -15.96
N TYR A 681 15.08 1.64 -16.51
CA TYR A 681 14.79 1.60 -17.94
C TYR A 681 14.38 2.98 -18.45
N LYS A 682 15.06 3.47 -19.48
CA LYS A 682 14.68 4.70 -20.18
C LYS A 682 13.62 4.37 -21.22
N GLY A 683 12.35 4.56 -20.88
CA GLY A 683 11.21 4.38 -21.78
C GLY A 683 10.96 5.57 -22.70
N LEU A 684 9.88 5.49 -23.44
CA LEU A 684 9.37 6.57 -24.30
C LEU A 684 8.69 7.67 -23.48
N ALA A 685 7.87 7.25 -22.49
CA ALA A 685 7.14 8.17 -21.62
C ALA A 685 8.05 8.81 -20.56
N LYS A 686 8.90 8.00 -19.94
CA LYS A 686 9.75 8.42 -18.81
C LYS A 686 10.83 7.40 -18.51
N THR A 687 11.67 7.69 -17.50
CA THR A 687 12.56 6.68 -16.92
C THR A 687 11.83 5.88 -15.85
N TYR A 688 11.85 4.56 -15.95
CA TYR A 688 11.26 3.62 -15.01
C TYR A 688 12.32 3.11 -14.05
N SER A 689 12.02 3.12 -12.75
CA SER A 689 12.87 2.55 -11.71
C SER A 689 12.03 2.12 -10.52
N SER A 690 12.52 1.16 -9.75
CA SER A 690 11.87 0.72 -8.52
C SER A 690 12.12 1.68 -7.35
N ALA A 691 13.09 2.59 -7.46
CA ALA A 691 13.45 3.56 -6.42
C ALA A 691 12.41 4.69 -6.24
N GLY A 692 11.34 4.72 -7.05
CA GLY A 692 10.36 5.82 -7.11
C GLY A 692 9.55 6.09 -5.85
N ARG A 693 9.59 5.23 -4.81
CA ARG A 693 8.88 5.44 -3.54
C ARG A 693 9.76 5.95 -2.40
N GLU A 694 11.07 6.05 -2.59
CA GLU A 694 12.01 6.33 -1.50
C GLU A 694 12.40 7.81 -1.37
N SER A 695 12.11 8.65 -2.35
CA SER A 695 12.36 10.10 -2.27
C SER A 695 11.23 10.92 -2.89
N VAL A 696 11.01 12.14 -2.35
CA VAL A 696 10.03 13.10 -2.89
C VAL A 696 10.37 13.43 -4.36
N ALA A 697 11.63 13.58 -4.71
CA ALA A 697 12.07 13.84 -6.08
C ALA A 697 11.70 12.69 -7.03
N ALA A 698 11.88 11.44 -6.60
CA ALA A 698 11.52 10.26 -7.40
C ALA A 698 9.99 10.08 -7.53
N SER A 699 9.21 10.50 -6.52
CA SER A 699 7.74 10.46 -6.56
C SER A 699 7.13 11.48 -7.54
N LEU A 700 7.91 12.44 -8.02
CA LEU A 700 7.48 13.46 -8.99
C LEU A 700 7.88 13.12 -10.44
N VAL A 701 8.68 12.09 -10.65
CA VAL A 701 9.07 11.63 -12.01
C VAL A 701 7.86 11.04 -12.72
N GLY A 702 7.57 11.56 -13.93
CA GLY A 702 6.44 11.11 -14.75
C GLY A 702 5.12 11.81 -14.40
N LEU A 703 5.19 13.02 -13.86
CA LEU A 703 4.08 13.95 -13.80
C LEU A 703 4.09 14.86 -15.04
N PHE A 704 2.95 14.99 -15.66
CA PHE A 704 2.75 15.76 -16.88
C PHE A 704 1.65 16.79 -16.72
N LEU A 705 1.71 17.86 -17.50
CA LEU A 705 0.70 18.91 -17.53
C LEU A 705 -0.02 18.89 -18.86
N TRP A 706 -1.34 18.93 -18.80
CA TRP A 706 -2.24 19.06 -19.93
C TRP A 706 -3.10 20.30 -19.79
N ARG A 707 -3.63 20.78 -20.90
CA ARG A 707 -4.60 21.89 -20.95
C ARG A 707 -5.71 21.58 -21.95
N VAL A 708 -6.93 21.95 -21.62
CA VAL A 708 -8.03 21.96 -22.60
C VAL A 708 -7.92 23.23 -23.45
N LYS A 709 -7.86 23.06 -24.76
CA LYS A 709 -7.82 24.14 -25.74
C LYS A 709 -8.68 23.78 -26.94
N ASP A 710 -9.51 24.73 -27.39
CA ASP A 710 -10.47 24.50 -28.50
C ASP A 710 -11.33 23.23 -28.27
N GLY A 711 -11.73 23.00 -27.01
CA GLY A 711 -12.51 21.84 -26.55
C GLY A 711 -11.76 20.50 -26.58
N LYS A 712 -10.43 20.49 -26.79
CA LYS A 712 -9.61 19.27 -26.92
C LYS A 712 -8.48 19.23 -25.91
N PRO A 713 -8.05 18.02 -25.47
CA PRO A 713 -6.86 17.85 -24.67
C PRO A 713 -5.59 18.27 -25.44
N HIS A 714 -4.76 19.09 -24.84
CA HIS A 714 -3.44 19.46 -25.32
C HIS A 714 -2.37 19.09 -24.33
N PHE A 715 -1.45 18.22 -24.72
CA PHE A 715 -0.28 17.85 -23.95
C PHE A 715 0.76 18.98 -23.94
N LEU A 716 1.18 19.39 -22.75
CA LEU A 716 2.14 20.48 -22.59
C LEU A 716 3.56 19.96 -22.29
N GLY A 717 3.69 18.72 -21.83
CA GLY A 717 4.98 18.09 -21.52
C GLY A 717 5.16 17.77 -20.04
N GLU A 718 6.41 17.49 -19.64
CA GLU A 718 6.76 17.29 -18.24
C GLU A 718 6.42 18.56 -17.44
N PHE A 719 5.82 18.38 -16.27
CA PHE A 719 5.15 19.46 -15.53
C PHE A 719 6.08 20.63 -15.18
N ALA A 720 7.34 20.35 -14.83
CA ALA A 720 8.28 21.40 -14.43
C ALA A 720 8.56 22.37 -15.58
N ASP A 721 8.87 21.85 -16.76
CA ASP A 721 9.16 22.66 -17.96
C ASP A 721 7.87 23.27 -18.54
N ALA A 722 6.78 22.51 -18.56
CA ALA A 722 5.49 22.95 -19.08
C ALA A 722 4.91 24.11 -18.28
N ALA A 723 4.99 24.08 -16.93
CA ALA A 723 4.50 25.13 -16.07
C ALA A 723 5.22 26.46 -16.32
N VAL A 724 6.54 26.43 -16.44
CA VAL A 724 7.37 27.60 -16.75
C VAL A 724 7.06 28.15 -18.15
N ALA A 725 6.93 27.27 -19.15
CA ALA A 725 6.63 27.68 -20.53
C ALA A 725 5.26 28.35 -20.64
N GLU A 726 4.23 27.80 -20.00
CA GLU A 726 2.86 28.35 -20.01
C GLU A 726 2.77 29.66 -19.22
N ALA A 727 3.46 29.81 -18.09
CA ALA A 727 3.51 31.06 -17.34
C ALA A 727 4.14 32.20 -18.18
N LYS A 728 5.23 31.92 -18.90
CA LYS A 728 5.86 32.87 -19.82
C LYS A 728 4.94 33.29 -20.98
N ARG A 729 4.13 32.38 -21.53
CA ARG A 729 3.14 32.68 -22.57
C ARG A 729 2.04 33.58 -22.05
N ALA A 730 1.52 33.30 -20.85
CA ALA A 730 0.47 34.11 -20.23
C ALA A 730 0.94 35.53 -19.88
N GLY A 731 2.19 35.72 -19.45
CA GLY A 731 2.79 37.04 -19.20
C GLY A 731 2.97 37.89 -20.45
N LYS A 732 3.21 37.29 -21.65
CA LYS A 732 3.30 37.99 -22.93
C LYS A 732 1.96 38.46 -23.48
N THR A 733 0.84 37.80 -23.11
CA THR A 733 -0.51 38.19 -23.55
C THR A 733 -1.16 39.26 -22.65
N GLY A 734 -0.58 39.56 -21.49
CA GLY A 734 -1.05 40.62 -20.58
C GLY A 734 -0.37 41.97 -20.77
N SER A 735 0.56 42.10 -21.69
CA SER A 735 1.27 43.35 -22.00
C SER A 735 0.93 43.94 -23.39
N THR A 736 -0.18 43.52 -23.99
CA THR A 736 -0.81 44.11 -25.17
C THR A 736 -2.31 44.43 -24.77
#